data_305cc8038fe3daec20669938df319b09
#
_entry.id   305cc8038fe3daec20669938df319b09
#
_cell.length_a   1.000
_cell.length_b   1.000
_cell.length_c   1.000
_cell.angle_alpha   90.00
_cell.angle_beta   90.00
_cell.angle_gamma   90.00
#
_symmetry.space_group_name_H-M   'P 1'
#
loop_
_entity.id
_entity.type
_entity.pdbx_description
1 polymer ?
#
loop_
_entity_poly.entity_id
_entity_poly.type
_entity_poly.pdbx_seq_one_letter_code
_entity_poly.pdbx_strand_id
1 'polypeptide(L)'
;MSVRNALSGFVDRMDGSVPDPALHFELVRGLYSATSSPKALFSATLAAMAVIATAGMLSGDPAYAGLFVGFLVVGCARSVSVWLFRQEKHDPTDVAATRRWERGAMFGAWAFAGLVGLVGAYSVAFHPGSDVEILINCCVMGYIAGVSSRNASRPIITIGQISFTCVPFMIALLSRADIVHSVLAAFIGILYIGTILVCRSVFENIVSRHVAFQRIETLAQRDALTGLWNRSAFLSLLEQRFPAVEQAPEEIALIAIDLDRFKDINDTLGHPVGDAVLQQVADRIRSVLDPSDEVSRIGGDEFLVMLGGSRARKVEEIANGLLSGLSEPFAVKLTRSVCGASIGYAVAPRDGTSLDTLMRNADLALYEAKKRGRSQIVPYTATLSYNYDNRVALEHDLQFALARGELNLVYQPIVDPRSGRTICCEALLRWKHPVLGPIAPDVFIPIAEATGLIVPIGAWVLTTACAEAIRWAPDIKVAVNLSAVQFRGGREIVDVIMGVLADTGLHPSRLDLEITESVLIDDSVTALKILEELRGNEIGVSLDDFGTGFASLSYLNDFPFSKIKIDRKFCQNVDHSPRTAAIVKGIVQTTRELRMERVAEGVETVAQLERMQSYGINAIQGYLFSKPLPAAQIAELIKAPIIPVRPPLRRVAS
;
A
#
# COMPACT_ATOMS: atom_id res chain seq x y z
N MET A 1 -5.45 -52.05 11.89
CA MET A 1 -4.28 -51.47 11.19
C MET A 1 -3.18 -52.50 11.22
N SER A 2 -2.83 -53.15 10.09
CA SER A 2 -1.89 -54.28 10.07
C SER A 2 -0.46 -53.83 10.33
N VAL A 3 0.33 -54.61 11.01
CA VAL A 3 1.77 -54.40 11.29
C VAL A 3 2.55 -54.07 10.02
N ARG A 4 2.07 -54.51 8.85
CA ARG A 4 2.63 -54.21 7.53
C ARG A 4 2.49 -52.72 7.14
N ASN A 5 1.35 -52.07 7.47
CA ASN A 5 1.14 -50.65 7.21
C ASN A 5 1.89 -49.76 8.22
N ALA A 6 2.11 -50.26 9.44
CA ALA A 6 2.96 -49.58 10.41
C ALA A 6 4.45 -49.64 10.01
N LEU A 7 4.89 -50.79 9.48
CA LEU A 7 6.25 -51.00 8.99
C LEU A 7 6.53 -50.24 7.68
N SER A 8 5.60 -50.16 6.70
CA SER A 8 5.78 -49.39 5.49
C SER A 8 5.81 -47.89 5.78
N GLY A 9 4.91 -47.37 6.61
CA GLY A 9 4.96 -46.00 7.07
C GLY A 9 6.14 -45.65 7.97
N PHE A 10 6.77 -46.68 8.58
CA PHE A 10 8.01 -46.57 9.35
C PHE A 10 9.22 -46.47 8.40
N VAL A 11 9.28 -47.34 7.37
CA VAL A 11 10.37 -47.34 6.38
C VAL A 11 10.34 -46.07 5.52
N ASP A 12 9.18 -45.61 5.05
CA ASP A 12 9.03 -44.38 4.28
C ASP A 12 9.41 -43.11 5.08
N ARG A 13 9.21 -43.13 6.40
CA ARG A 13 9.67 -42.04 7.29
C ARG A 13 11.14 -42.16 7.70
N MET A 14 11.71 -43.37 7.61
CA MET A 14 13.14 -43.60 7.89
C MET A 14 14.03 -43.28 6.69
N ASP A 15 13.48 -43.29 5.49
CA ASP A 15 14.23 -42.91 4.26
C ASP A 15 14.66 -41.43 4.25
N GLY A 16 14.16 -40.65 5.22
CA GLY A 16 14.59 -39.27 5.42
C GLY A 16 14.36 -38.39 4.17
N SER A 17 13.39 -38.76 3.33
CA SER A 17 13.02 -37.97 2.16
C SER A 17 12.50 -36.62 2.64
N VAL A 18 13.31 -35.58 2.44
CA VAL A 18 12.96 -34.20 2.71
C VAL A 18 12.42 -33.65 1.41
N PRO A 19 11.15 -33.18 1.36
CA PRO A 19 10.54 -32.68 0.14
C PRO A 19 11.22 -31.41 -0.38
N ASP A 20 11.80 -30.63 0.54
CA ASP A 20 12.49 -29.38 0.23
C ASP A 20 13.97 -29.63 -0.10
N PRO A 21 14.43 -29.36 -1.35
CA PRO A 21 15.83 -29.49 -1.74
C PRO A 21 16.78 -28.65 -0.90
N ALA A 22 16.39 -27.44 -0.50
CA ALA A 22 17.22 -26.54 0.29
C ALA A 22 17.43 -27.09 1.71
N LEU A 23 16.36 -27.55 2.35
CA LEU A 23 16.47 -28.23 3.66
C LEU A 23 17.30 -29.50 3.56
N HIS A 24 17.14 -30.31 2.49
CA HIS A 24 17.95 -31.51 2.27
C HIS A 24 19.44 -31.16 2.19
N PHE A 25 19.78 -30.13 1.41
CA PHE A 25 21.17 -29.64 1.31
C PHE A 25 21.72 -29.19 2.67
N GLU A 26 20.98 -28.40 3.43
CA GLU A 26 21.40 -27.94 4.76
C GLU A 26 21.61 -29.09 5.75
N LEU A 27 20.77 -30.11 5.73
CA LEU A 27 20.94 -31.30 6.55
C LEU A 27 22.19 -32.11 6.17
N VAL A 28 22.48 -32.24 4.87
CA VAL A 28 23.71 -32.89 4.37
C VAL A 28 24.93 -32.05 4.67
N ARG A 29 24.87 -30.74 4.48
CA ARG A 29 25.93 -29.80 4.86
C ARG A 29 26.29 -29.91 6.34
N GLY A 30 25.26 -30.13 7.21
CA GLY A 30 25.45 -30.38 8.63
C GLY A 30 26.37 -31.58 8.92
N LEU A 31 26.35 -32.64 8.09
CA LEU A 31 27.26 -33.81 8.23
C LEU A 31 28.75 -33.47 7.99
N TYR A 32 29.00 -32.40 7.22
CA TYR A 32 30.34 -31.95 6.85
C TYR A 32 30.76 -30.67 7.59
N SER A 33 29.93 -30.18 8.54
CA SER A 33 30.15 -28.95 9.31
C SER A 33 31.12 -29.14 10.51
N ALA A 34 31.09 -28.24 11.48
CA ALA A 34 32.04 -28.19 12.60
C ALA A 34 32.09 -29.46 13.46
N THR A 35 30.96 -30.20 13.63
CA THR A 35 30.90 -31.44 14.41
C THR A 35 31.56 -32.63 13.69
N SER A 36 31.64 -32.60 12.37
CA SER A 36 32.36 -33.56 11.51
C SER A 36 33.62 -32.93 10.90
N SER A 37 34.25 -31.96 11.61
CA SER A 37 35.50 -31.37 11.12
C SER A 37 36.57 -32.45 10.88
N PRO A 38 37.47 -32.29 9.91
CA PRO A 38 38.59 -33.24 9.70
C PRO A 38 39.34 -33.51 10.98
N LYS A 39 39.51 -32.49 11.84
CA LYS A 39 40.19 -32.62 13.15
C LYS A 39 39.40 -33.56 14.11
N ALA A 40 38.08 -33.45 14.19
CA ALA A 40 37.25 -34.27 15.05
C ALA A 40 37.19 -35.75 14.57
N LEU A 41 37.11 -35.97 13.24
CA LEU A 41 37.20 -37.31 12.65
C LEU A 41 38.58 -37.94 12.84
N PHE A 42 39.61 -37.14 12.66
CA PHE A 42 41.00 -37.58 12.87
C PHE A 42 41.24 -37.97 14.34
N SER A 43 40.81 -37.13 15.29
CA SER A 43 40.96 -37.43 16.73
C SER A 43 40.20 -38.70 17.15
N ALA A 44 38.97 -38.89 16.65
CA ALA A 44 38.19 -40.13 16.92
C ALA A 44 38.86 -41.38 16.30
N THR A 45 39.39 -41.25 15.10
CA THR A 45 40.15 -42.34 14.44
C THR A 45 41.41 -42.67 15.23
N LEU A 46 42.18 -41.63 15.63
CA LEU A 46 43.40 -41.78 16.41
C LEU A 46 43.12 -42.47 17.76
N ALA A 47 42.03 -42.08 18.45
CA ALA A 47 41.64 -42.71 19.70
C ALA A 47 41.29 -44.19 19.52
N ALA A 48 40.49 -44.54 18.49
CA ALA A 48 40.19 -45.94 18.18
C ALA A 48 41.45 -46.76 17.85
N MET A 49 42.35 -46.18 17.05
CA MET A 49 43.64 -46.81 16.70
C MET A 49 44.52 -47.01 17.93
N ALA A 50 44.57 -46.06 18.86
CA ALA A 50 45.32 -46.21 20.10
C ALA A 50 44.83 -47.35 20.96
N VAL A 51 43.51 -47.49 21.09
CA VAL A 51 42.85 -48.59 21.81
C VAL A 51 43.19 -49.95 21.16
N ILE A 52 43.11 -50.04 19.82
CA ILE A 52 43.40 -51.26 19.06
C ILE A 52 44.85 -51.63 19.13
N ALA A 53 45.79 -50.65 19.04
CA ALA A 53 47.21 -50.88 19.21
C ALA A 53 47.52 -51.44 20.61
N THR A 54 46.91 -50.83 21.65
CA THR A 54 47.07 -51.30 23.03
C THR A 54 46.54 -52.72 23.19
N ALA A 55 45.38 -53.05 22.62
CA ALA A 55 44.80 -54.39 22.62
C ALA A 55 45.71 -55.42 21.94
N GLY A 56 46.30 -55.05 20.80
CA GLY A 56 47.30 -55.89 20.10
C GLY A 56 48.56 -56.14 20.92
N MET A 57 49.05 -55.10 21.63
CA MET A 57 50.24 -55.24 22.50
C MET A 57 49.93 -56.13 23.74
N LEU A 58 48.75 -56.00 24.32
CA LEU A 58 48.37 -56.81 25.49
C LEU A 58 48.09 -58.29 25.13
N SER A 59 47.51 -58.54 23.97
CA SER A 59 47.12 -59.90 23.55
C SER A 59 48.21 -60.63 22.75
N GLY A 60 49.10 -59.91 22.09
CA GLY A 60 50.05 -60.48 21.11
C GLY A 60 49.38 -60.99 19.83
N ASP A 61 48.09 -60.72 19.63
CA ASP A 61 47.28 -61.26 18.53
C ASP A 61 47.43 -60.38 17.25
N PRO A 62 47.94 -60.95 16.13
CA PRO A 62 48.18 -60.22 14.89
C PRO A 62 46.89 -59.70 14.22
N ALA A 63 45.71 -60.22 14.57
CA ALA A 63 44.45 -59.75 14.01
C ALA A 63 44.18 -58.26 14.31
N TYR A 64 44.63 -57.76 15.47
CA TYR A 64 44.53 -56.33 15.81
C TYR A 64 45.38 -55.47 14.87
N ALA A 65 46.47 -55.93 14.29
CA ALA A 65 47.21 -55.21 13.29
C ALA A 65 46.39 -54.99 12.01
N GLY A 66 45.63 -56.00 11.57
CA GLY A 66 44.70 -55.89 10.45
C GLY A 66 43.58 -54.89 10.72
N LEU A 67 43.01 -54.96 11.91
CA LEU A 67 41.94 -54.01 12.34
C LEU A 67 42.49 -52.58 12.43
N PHE A 68 43.69 -52.37 12.94
CA PHE A 68 44.37 -51.08 12.97
C PHE A 68 44.51 -50.46 11.58
N VAL A 69 44.94 -51.24 10.59
CA VAL A 69 45.03 -50.78 9.18
C VAL A 69 43.63 -50.43 8.65
N GLY A 70 42.59 -51.24 8.97
CA GLY A 70 41.22 -50.96 8.58
C GLY A 70 40.74 -49.59 9.08
N PHE A 71 40.97 -49.28 10.36
CA PHE A 71 40.59 -47.97 10.94
C PHE A 71 41.40 -46.83 10.32
N LEU A 72 42.67 -47.04 10.02
CA LEU A 72 43.50 -46.02 9.33
C LEU A 72 42.92 -45.71 7.95
N VAL A 73 42.64 -46.73 7.14
CA VAL A 73 42.12 -46.57 5.77
C VAL A 73 40.75 -45.87 5.79
N VAL A 74 39.81 -46.34 6.61
CA VAL A 74 38.46 -45.76 6.68
C VAL A 74 38.52 -44.34 7.26
N GLY A 75 39.31 -44.08 8.28
CA GLY A 75 39.48 -42.78 8.90
C GLY A 75 40.08 -41.75 7.94
N CYS A 76 41.12 -42.16 7.18
CA CYS A 76 41.73 -41.30 6.15
C CYS A 76 40.72 -40.99 5.02
N ALA A 77 40.02 -42.02 4.50
CA ALA A 77 39.02 -41.82 3.45
C ALA A 77 37.91 -40.87 3.87
N ARG A 78 37.42 -40.96 5.11
CA ARG A 78 36.40 -40.06 5.67
C ARG A 78 36.95 -38.62 5.79
N SER A 79 38.17 -38.47 6.28
CA SER A 79 38.79 -37.16 6.43
C SER A 79 39.03 -36.47 5.07
N VAL A 80 39.46 -37.22 4.05
CA VAL A 80 39.58 -36.74 2.66
C VAL A 80 38.21 -36.36 2.09
N SER A 81 37.16 -37.15 2.30
CA SER A 81 35.81 -36.86 1.84
C SER A 81 35.30 -35.51 2.42
N VAL A 82 35.54 -35.26 3.72
CA VAL A 82 35.14 -34.00 4.36
C VAL A 82 35.98 -32.81 3.81
N TRP A 83 37.27 -33.05 3.56
CA TRP A 83 38.12 -32.02 2.97
C TRP A 83 37.67 -31.67 1.55
N LEU A 84 37.37 -32.64 0.69
CA LEU A 84 36.89 -32.44 -0.68
C LEU A 84 35.56 -31.68 -0.68
N PHE A 85 34.59 -32.07 0.16
CA PHE A 85 33.35 -31.35 0.29
C PHE A 85 33.53 -29.86 0.59
N ARG A 86 34.51 -29.51 1.42
CA ARG A 86 34.76 -28.11 1.79
C ARG A 86 35.45 -27.27 0.69
N GLN A 87 36.11 -27.93 -0.27
CA GLN A 87 36.75 -27.25 -1.39
C GLN A 87 35.83 -26.98 -2.57
N GLU A 88 34.77 -27.76 -2.70
CA GLU A 88 33.79 -27.65 -3.79
C GLU A 88 32.75 -26.57 -3.51
N LYS A 89 32.40 -25.78 -4.56
CA LYS A 89 31.25 -24.89 -4.50
C LYS A 89 29.97 -25.72 -4.73
N HIS A 90 29.06 -25.68 -3.79
CA HIS A 90 27.82 -26.45 -3.85
C HIS A 90 26.66 -25.56 -4.26
N ASP A 91 25.83 -26.07 -5.20
CA ASP A 91 24.53 -25.49 -5.54
C ASP A 91 23.47 -26.19 -4.68
N PRO A 92 22.75 -25.46 -3.80
CA PRO A 92 21.68 -26.03 -2.98
C PRO A 92 20.53 -26.65 -3.77
N THR A 93 20.39 -26.30 -5.05
CA THR A 93 19.32 -26.80 -5.93
C THR A 93 19.71 -28.12 -6.63
N ASP A 94 20.99 -28.50 -6.65
CA ASP A 94 21.46 -29.76 -7.24
C ASP A 94 21.24 -30.95 -6.29
N VAL A 95 20.06 -31.53 -6.39
CA VAL A 95 19.64 -32.70 -5.60
C VAL A 95 20.53 -33.92 -5.89
N ALA A 96 21.06 -34.08 -7.12
CA ALA A 96 21.86 -35.23 -7.49
C ALA A 96 23.26 -35.20 -6.84
N ALA A 97 23.90 -34.01 -6.84
CA ALA A 97 25.16 -33.78 -6.15
C ALA A 97 24.98 -33.97 -4.63
N THR A 98 23.93 -33.37 -4.05
CA THR A 98 23.60 -33.50 -2.61
C THR A 98 23.45 -34.95 -2.20
N ARG A 99 22.72 -35.79 -2.94
CA ARG A 99 22.57 -37.24 -2.68
C ARG A 99 23.88 -38.01 -2.83
N ARG A 100 24.78 -37.58 -3.72
CA ARG A 100 26.10 -38.24 -3.88
C ARG A 100 26.95 -38.02 -2.64
N TRP A 101 27.00 -36.83 -2.13
CA TRP A 101 27.74 -36.47 -0.92
C TRP A 101 27.12 -37.18 0.31
N GLU A 102 25.79 -37.19 0.42
CA GLU A 102 25.09 -37.92 1.49
C GLU A 102 25.48 -39.41 1.52
N ARG A 103 25.46 -40.07 0.35
CA ARG A 103 25.88 -41.50 0.26
C ARG A 103 27.33 -41.69 0.65
N GLY A 104 28.22 -40.79 0.26
CA GLY A 104 29.63 -40.81 0.66
C GLY A 104 29.81 -40.75 2.19
N ALA A 105 29.11 -39.81 2.83
CA ALA A 105 29.09 -39.68 4.29
C ALA A 105 28.53 -40.95 4.97
N MET A 106 27.43 -41.50 4.43
CA MET A 106 26.76 -42.70 4.92
C MET A 106 27.67 -43.92 4.90
N PHE A 107 28.25 -44.26 3.75
CA PHE A 107 29.12 -45.41 3.62
C PHE A 107 30.38 -45.29 4.49
N GLY A 108 31.00 -44.12 4.54
CA GLY A 108 32.15 -43.90 5.42
C GLY A 108 31.79 -44.03 6.90
N ALA A 109 30.62 -43.58 7.31
CA ALA A 109 30.13 -43.69 8.68
C ALA A 109 29.80 -45.14 9.05
N TRP A 110 29.15 -45.87 8.16
CA TRP A 110 28.79 -47.29 8.38
C TRP A 110 30.02 -48.21 8.38
N ALA A 111 30.99 -47.96 7.51
CA ALA A 111 32.25 -48.73 7.49
C ALA A 111 33.04 -48.58 8.81
N PHE A 112 33.12 -47.32 9.32
CA PHE A 112 33.78 -47.08 10.61
C PHE A 112 33.02 -47.76 11.77
N ALA A 113 31.72 -47.67 11.79
CA ALA A 113 30.84 -48.30 12.79
C ALA A 113 30.94 -49.83 12.76
N GLY A 114 30.98 -50.41 11.57
CA GLY A 114 31.17 -51.85 11.37
C GLY A 114 32.50 -52.32 11.91
N LEU A 115 33.58 -51.59 11.71
CA LEU A 115 34.90 -51.89 12.30
C LEU A 115 34.83 -51.89 13.84
N VAL A 116 34.15 -50.89 14.44
CA VAL A 116 33.96 -50.82 15.90
C VAL A 116 33.20 -52.03 16.40
N GLY A 117 32.08 -52.40 15.73
CA GLY A 117 31.29 -53.56 16.08
C GLY A 117 32.08 -54.90 15.93
N LEU A 118 32.87 -55.03 14.85
CA LEU A 118 33.72 -56.20 14.63
C LEU A 118 34.83 -56.33 15.69
N VAL A 119 35.48 -55.24 16.07
CA VAL A 119 36.49 -55.23 17.15
C VAL A 119 35.84 -55.66 18.47
N GLY A 120 34.65 -55.13 18.78
CA GLY A 120 33.87 -55.56 19.95
C GLY A 120 33.54 -57.04 19.93
N ALA A 121 32.99 -57.53 18.82
CA ALA A 121 32.66 -58.95 18.65
C ALA A 121 33.89 -59.86 18.72
N TYR A 122 35.01 -59.45 18.10
CA TYR A 122 36.24 -60.17 18.11
C TYR A 122 36.85 -60.29 19.51
N SER A 123 36.87 -59.21 20.29
CA SER A 123 37.40 -59.24 21.67
C SER A 123 36.60 -60.19 22.58
N VAL A 124 35.31 -60.17 22.49
CA VAL A 124 34.42 -61.07 23.24
C VAL A 124 34.64 -62.54 22.81
N ALA A 125 34.80 -62.76 21.51
CA ALA A 125 34.94 -64.12 20.98
C ALA A 125 36.29 -64.79 21.33
N PHE A 126 37.39 -64.07 21.24
CA PHE A 126 38.74 -64.60 21.30
C PHE A 126 39.53 -64.28 22.57
N HIS A 127 39.13 -63.19 23.30
CA HIS A 127 39.85 -62.75 24.52
C HIS A 127 38.89 -62.52 25.72
N PRO A 128 38.04 -63.53 26.03
CA PRO A 128 37.02 -63.39 27.09
C PRO A 128 37.66 -63.24 28.49
N GLY A 129 37.10 -62.32 29.28
CA GLY A 129 37.55 -62.10 30.65
C GLY A 129 38.90 -61.41 30.78
N SER A 130 39.50 -60.97 29.68
CA SER A 130 40.81 -60.28 29.66
C SER A 130 40.69 -58.73 29.78
N ASP A 131 41.79 -58.10 30.13
CA ASP A 131 41.90 -56.61 30.10
C ASP A 131 41.62 -56.05 28.71
N VAL A 132 41.91 -56.83 27.66
CA VAL A 132 41.62 -56.46 26.28
C VAL A 132 40.10 -56.34 26.03
N GLU A 133 39.32 -57.33 26.51
CA GLU A 133 37.86 -57.24 26.39
C GLU A 133 37.28 -56.03 27.12
N ILE A 134 37.73 -55.77 28.34
CA ILE A 134 37.28 -54.62 29.12
C ILE A 134 37.59 -53.29 28.37
N LEU A 135 38.81 -53.15 27.88
CA LEU A 135 39.26 -51.99 27.13
C LEU A 135 38.42 -51.74 25.86
N ILE A 136 38.20 -52.79 25.08
CA ILE A 136 37.42 -52.72 23.87
C ILE A 136 35.92 -52.44 24.17
N ASN A 137 35.36 -53.09 25.18
CA ASN A 137 33.96 -52.83 25.61
C ASN A 137 33.74 -51.35 26.00
N CYS A 138 34.69 -50.74 26.74
CA CYS A 138 34.63 -49.30 27.04
C CYS A 138 34.69 -48.44 25.77
N CYS A 139 35.53 -48.81 24.80
CA CYS A 139 35.63 -48.11 23.52
C CYS A 139 34.31 -48.19 22.72
N VAL A 140 33.71 -49.36 22.61
CA VAL A 140 32.44 -49.58 21.91
C VAL A 140 31.32 -48.81 22.57
N MET A 141 31.24 -48.81 23.90
CA MET A 141 30.24 -48.06 24.65
C MET A 141 30.41 -46.54 24.46
N GLY A 142 31.63 -46.05 24.52
CA GLY A 142 31.94 -44.64 24.24
C GLY A 142 31.56 -44.21 22.81
N TYR A 143 31.77 -45.11 21.84
CA TYR A 143 31.34 -44.86 20.45
C TYR A 143 29.81 -44.78 20.33
N ILE A 144 29.08 -45.74 20.90
CA ILE A 144 27.61 -45.77 20.89
C ILE A 144 27.04 -44.49 21.50
N ALA A 145 27.56 -44.06 22.64
CA ALA A 145 27.13 -42.79 23.29
C ALA A 145 27.41 -41.55 22.42
N GLY A 146 28.52 -41.54 21.68
CA GLY A 146 28.91 -40.39 20.85
C GLY A 146 28.20 -40.29 19.51
N VAL A 147 27.65 -41.38 18.97
CA VAL A 147 27.01 -41.40 17.64
C VAL A 147 25.71 -40.62 17.62
N SER A 148 24.90 -40.70 18.68
CA SER A 148 23.57 -40.09 18.77
C SER A 148 23.60 -38.56 18.65
N SER A 149 24.65 -37.93 19.14
CA SER A 149 24.76 -36.44 19.12
C SER A 149 25.31 -35.89 17.78
N ARG A 150 26.05 -36.72 17.04
CA ARG A 150 26.83 -36.25 15.88
C ARG A 150 26.06 -36.26 14.57
N ASN A 151 25.24 -37.27 14.31
CA ASN A 151 24.57 -37.47 13.02
C ASN A 151 23.03 -37.54 13.15
N ALA A 152 22.48 -37.03 14.24
CA ALA A 152 21.03 -37.07 14.51
C ALA A 152 20.18 -36.35 13.47
N SER A 153 20.77 -35.42 12.69
CA SER A 153 20.09 -34.73 11.58
C SER A 153 19.74 -35.65 10.40
N ARG A 154 20.39 -36.83 10.29
CA ARG A 154 20.10 -37.82 9.24
C ARG A 154 19.91 -39.20 9.86
N PRO A 155 18.66 -39.56 10.21
CA PRO A 155 18.36 -40.82 10.93
C PRO A 155 18.91 -42.09 10.30
N ILE A 156 18.84 -42.18 8.97
CA ILE A 156 19.35 -43.36 8.22
C ILE A 156 20.83 -43.61 8.47
N ILE A 157 21.65 -42.57 8.56
CA ILE A 157 23.09 -42.65 8.80
C ILE A 157 23.32 -43.14 10.24
N THR A 158 22.64 -42.53 11.21
CA THR A 158 22.80 -42.86 12.63
C THR A 158 22.29 -44.28 12.95
N ILE A 159 21.12 -44.66 12.41
CA ILE A 159 20.56 -45.98 12.60
C ILE A 159 21.47 -47.05 12.01
N GLY A 160 22.00 -46.82 10.80
CA GLY A 160 22.97 -47.74 10.21
C GLY A 160 24.24 -47.87 11.05
N GLN A 161 24.83 -46.73 11.50
CA GLN A 161 26.01 -46.78 12.37
C GLN A 161 25.79 -47.60 13.64
N ILE A 162 24.68 -47.33 14.34
CA ILE A 162 24.41 -48.03 15.59
C ILE A 162 24.08 -49.49 15.37
N SER A 163 23.42 -49.82 14.24
CA SER A 163 23.14 -51.22 13.86
C SER A 163 24.42 -51.99 13.55
N PHE A 164 25.31 -51.43 12.72
CA PHE A 164 26.59 -52.05 12.38
C PHE A 164 27.53 -52.18 13.59
N THR A 165 27.38 -51.34 14.61
CA THR A 165 28.14 -51.47 15.86
C THR A 165 27.50 -52.43 16.81
N CYS A 166 26.21 -52.28 17.13
CA CYS A 166 25.56 -53.04 18.21
C CYS A 166 25.21 -54.46 17.82
N VAL A 167 24.75 -54.72 16.57
CA VAL A 167 24.26 -56.07 16.21
C VAL A 167 25.37 -57.13 16.27
N PRO A 168 26.54 -56.98 15.61
CA PRO A 168 27.59 -57.97 15.70
C PRO A 168 28.13 -58.13 17.13
N PHE A 169 28.23 -57.02 17.86
CA PHE A 169 28.69 -57.05 19.25
C PHE A 169 27.70 -57.76 20.18
N MET A 170 26.39 -57.49 20.07
CA MET A 170 25.37 -58.20 20.84
C MET A 170 25.32 -59.70 20.54
N ILE A 171 25.49 -60.11 19.27
CA ILE A 171 25.53 -61.51 18.88
C ILE A 171 26.72 -62.21 19.58
N ALA A 172 27.89 -61.57 19.60
CA ALA A 172 29.07 -62.14 20.27
C ALA A 172 28.87 -62.21 21.79
N LEU A 173 28.31 -61.19 22.42
CA LEU A 173 28.01 -61.23 23.87
C LEU A 173 27.03 -62.38 24.24
N LEU A 174 25.95 -62.54 23.49
CA LEU A 174 24.94 -63.57 23.72
C LEU A 174 25.48 -64.95 23.47
N SER A 175 26.48 -65.12 22.59
CA SER A 175 27.11 -66.45 22.32
C SER A 175 27.90 -67.02 23.52
N ARG A 176 28.24 -66.17 24.50
CA ARG A 176 28.96 -66.56 25.71
C ARG A 176 28.10 -67.24 26.75
N ALA A 177 26.78 -67.09 26.70
CA ALA A 177 25.79 -67.76 27.55
C ALA A 177 26.03 -67.57 29.07
N ASP A 178 26.77 -66.55 29.50
CA ASP A 178 26.96 -66.20 30.91
C ASP A 178 26.17 -64.97 31.29
N ILE A 179 25.99 -64.75 32.59
CA ILE A 179 25.09 -63.70 33.09
C ILE A 179 25.63 -62.29 32.83
N VAL A 180 26.96 -62.12 32.89
CA VAL A 180 27.58 -60.77 32.72
C VAL A 180 27.45 -60.32 31.26
N HIS A 181 27.77 -61.19 30.30
CA HIS A 181 27.62 -60.84 28.89
C HIS A 181 26.16 -60.69 28.46
N SER A 182 25.24 -61.52 29.07
CA SER A 182 23.80 -61.35 28.81
C SER A 182 23.24 -60.05 29.31
N VAL A 183 23.63 -59.60 30.51
CA VAL A 183 23.24 -58.26 31.06
C VAL A 183 23.82 -57.15 30.20
N LEU A 184 25.08 -57.25 29.76
CA LEU A 184 25.69 -56.27 28.88
C LEU A 184 25.00 -56.20 27.53
N ALA A 185 24.64 -57.34 26.93
CA ALA A 185 23.87 -57.38 25.67
C ALA A 185 22.49 -56.71 25.83
N ALA A 186 21.78 -56.96 26.94
CA ALA A 186 20.51 -56.31 27.23
C ALA A 186 20.65 -54.80 27.38
N PHE A 187 21.69 -54.33 28.06
CA PHE A 187 22.00 -52.91 28.20
C PHE A 187 22.28 -52.22 26.85
N ILE A 188 23.08 -52.87 25.98
CA ILE A 188 23.32 -52.41 24.62
C ILE A 188 22.03 -52.36 23.80
N GLY A 189 21.15 -53.33 23.96
CA GLY A 189 19.83 -53.35 23.32
C GLY A 189 18.96 -52.14 23.72
N ILE A 190 18.97 -51.80 25.00
CA ILE A 190 18.26 -50.63 25.51
C ILE A 190 18.87 -49.34 24.91
N LEU A 191 20.21 -49.21 24.92
CA LEU A 191 20.91 -48.06 24.30
C LEU A 191 20.62 -47.96 22.79
N TYR A 192 20.59 -49.10 22.09
CA TYR A 192 20.27 -49.17 20.66
C TYR A 192 18.87 -48.62 20.38
N ILE A 193 17.84 -49.07 21.10
CA ILE A 193 16.46 -48.63 20.96
C ILE A 193 16.35 -47.13 21.36
N GLY A 194 16.94 -46.76 22.50
CA GLY A 194 16.95 -45.37 23.00
C GLY A 194 17.57 -44.42 22.01
N THR A 195 18.69 -44.77 21.37
CA THR A 195 19.33 -43.94 20.36
C THR A 195 18.47 -43.75 19.13
N ILE A 196 17.77 -44.80 18.66
CA ILE A 196 16.82 -44.68 17.54
C ILE A 196 15.70 -43.68 17.87
N LEU A 197 15.12 -43.78 19.06
CA LEU A 197 14.03 -42.89 19.50
C LEU A 197 14.50 -41.46 19.62
N VAL A 198 15.66 -41.22 20.21
CA VAL A 198 16.27 -39.86 20.32
C VAL A 198 16.56 -39.26 18.95
N CYS A 199 17.19 -40.07 18.07
CA CYS A 199 17.52 -39.60 16.71
C CYS A 199 16.26 -39.20 15.92
N ARG A 200 15.20 -39.99 16.03
CA ARG A 200 13.90 -39.68 15.43
C ARG A 200 13.32 -38.37 15.97
N SER A 201 13.29 -38.21 17.29
CA SER A 201 12.77 -36.98 17.93
C SER A 201 13.55 -35.74 17.52
N VAL A 202 14.89 -35.84 17.45
CA VAL A 202 15.75 -34.72 17.01
C VAL A 202 15.46 -34.33 15.56
N PHE A 203 15.33 -35.34 14.67
CA PHE A 203 15.00 -35.09 13.27
C PHE A 203 13.62 -34.43 13.09
N GLU A 204 12.58 -34.95 13.75
CA GLU A 204 11.23 -34.39 13.73
C GLU A 204 11.22 -32.94 14.23
N ASN A 205 12.00 -32.62 15.28
CA ASN A 205 12.15 -31.27 15.79
C ASN A 205 12.84 -30.32 14.79
N ILE A 206 13.88 -30.80 14.09
CA ILE A 206 14.59 -29.98 13.08
C ILE A 206 13.64 -29.63 11.93
N VAL A 207 12.93 -30.62 11.40
CA VAL A 207 11.96 -30.42 10.29
C VAL A 207 10.83 -29.48 10.72
N SER A 208 10.24 -29.72 11.90
CA SER A 208 9.16 -28.87 12.42
C SER A 208 9.59 -27.43 12.62
N ARG A 209 10.80 -27.21 13.14
CA ARG A 209 11.36 -25.84 13.29
C ARG A 209 11.57 -25.16 11.95
N HIS A 210 12.06 -25.88 10.94
CA HIS A 210 12.26 -25.30 9.61
C HIS A 210 10.93 -24.89 8.97
N VAL A 211 9.92 -25.77 9.01
CA VAL A 211 8.57 -25.47 8.50
C VAL A 211 7.93 -24.28 9.24
N ALA A 212 8.10 -24.25 10.57
CA ALA A 212 7.59 -23.12 11.37
C ALA A 212 8.30 -21.82 11.01
N PHE A 213 9.63 -21.85 10.79
CA PHE A 213 10.40 -20.69 10.41
C PHE A 213 9.97 -20.15 9.03
N GLN A 214 9.84 -21.01 8.01
CA GLN A 214 9.33 -20.60 6.70
C GLN A 214 7.92 -20.01 6.77
N ARG A 215 7.07 -20.59 7.64
CA ARG A 215 5.70 -20.06 7.85
C ARG A 215 5.69 -18.69 8.51
N ILE A 216 6.57 -18.49 9.50
CA ILE A 216 6.76 -17.17 10.14
C ILE A 216 7.29 -16.16 9.13
N GLU A 217 8.26 -16.52 8.31
CA GLU A 217 8.82 -15.67 7.27
C GLU A 217 7.77 -15.28 6.23
N THR A 218 6.98 -16.23 5.76
CA THR A 218 5.86 -15.95 4.84
C THR A 218 4.81 -15.04 5.47
N LEU A 219 4.43 -15.27 6.74
CA LEU A 219 3.50 -14.43 7.48
C LEU A 219 4.07 -13.02 7.75
N ALA A 220 5.39 -12.91 7.92
CA ALA A 220 6.07 -11.63 8.09
C ALA A 220 6.20 -10.83 6.79
N GLN A 221 6.10 -11.46 5.63
CA GLN A 221 6.29 -10.82 4.32
C GLN A 221 5.00 -10.57 3.53
N ARG A 222 3.91 -11.25 3.87
CA ARG A 222 2.65 -11.16 3.13
C ARG A 222 1.57 -10.45 3.93
N ASP A 223 0.69 -9.73 3.23
CA ASP A 223 -0.55 -9.21 3.80
C ASP A 223 -1.53 -10.36 4.08
N ALA A 224 -2.02 -10.45 5.30
CA ALA A 224 -2.83 -11.59 5.75
C ALA A 224 -4.19 -11.71 5.05
N LEU A 225 -4.74 -10.59 4.54
CA LEU A 225 -6.03 -10.55 3.88
C LEU A 225 -5.93 -10.90 2.39
N THR A 226 -4.97 -10.30 1.70
CA THR A 226 -4.87 -10.37 0.24
C THR A 226 -3.80 -11.33 -0.27
N GLY A 227 -2.86 -11.75 0.60
CA GLY A 227 -1.72 -12.60 0.23
C GLY A 227 -0.70 -11.91 -0.69
N LEU A 228 -0.83 -10.62 -0.94
CA LEU A 228 0.18 -9.79 -1.63
C LEU A 228 1.39 -9.55 -0.71
N TRP A 229 2.46 -8.97 -1.22
CA TRP A 229 3.52 -8.47 -0.36
C TRP A 229 2.95 -7.45 0.63
N ASN A 230 3.39 -7.50 1.88
CA ASN A 230 3.12 -6.41 2.81
C ASN A 230 4.10 -5.25 2.58
N ARG A 231 3.83 -4.11 3.20
CA ARG A 231 4.63 -2.89 3.05
C ARG A 231 6.12 -3.11 3.29
N SER A 232 6.47 -3.77 4.39
CA SER A 232 7.88 -3.93 4.80
C SER A 232 8.67 -4.80 3.82
N ALA A 233 8.10 -5.93 3.41
CA ALA A 233 8.74 -6.83 2.47
C ALA A 233 8.87 -6.21 1.08
N PHE A 234 7.85 -5.46 0.63
CA PHE A 234 7.88 -4.78 -0.65
C PHE A 234 8.94 -3.68 -0.72
N LEU A 235 9.06 -2.86 0.35
CA LEU A 235 10.10 -1.84 0.42
C LEU A 235 11.50 -2.45 0.40
N SER A 236 11.73 -3.53 1.16
CA SER A 236 13.01 -4.24 1.14
C SER A 236 13.34 -4.81 -0.24
N LEU A 237 12.34 -5.28 -0.98
CA LEU A 237 12.50 -5.78 -2.34
C LEU A 237 12.81 -4.64 -3.32
N LEU A 238 12.17 -3.50 -3.18
CA LEU A 238 12.48 -2.29 -3.94
C LEU A 238 13.92 -1.82 -3.68
N GLU A 239 14.34 -1.73 -2.41
CA GLU A 239 15.70 -1.35 -2.02
C GLU A 239 16.76 -2.27 -2.62
N GLN A 240 16.49 -3.57 -2.73
CA GLN A 240 17.41 -4.53 -3.36
C GLN A 240 17.51 -4.37 -4.88
N ARG A 241 16.42 -3.97 -5.54
CA ARG A 241 16.41 -3.80 -7.01
C ARG A 241 16.90 -2.42 -7.46
N PHE A 242 16.79 -1.40 -6.62
CA PHE A 242 17.11 -0.03 -6.99
C PHE A 242 18.60 0.23 -7.30
N PRO A 243 19.60 -0.38 -6.63
CA PRO A 243 21.02 -0.24 -6.97
C PRO A 243 21.36 -0.67 -8.40
N ALA A 244 20.53 -1.53 -9.03
CA ALA A 244 20.70 -1.91 -10.42
C ALA A 244 20.44 -0.74 -11.39
N VAL A 245 19.63 0.25 -10.98
CA VAL A 245 19.32 1.46 -11.77
C VAL A 245 20.52 2.40 -11.85
N GLU A 246 21.37 2.45 -10.82
CA GLU A 246 22.59 3.26 -10.81
C GLU A 246 23.74 2.65 -11.63
N GLN A 247 23.79 1.32 -11.74
CA GLN A 247 24.89 0.59 -12.36
C GLN A 247 24.63 0.16 -13.81
N ALA A 248 23.38 -0.07 -14.16
CA ALA A 248 22.93 -0.32 -15.53
C ALA A 248 21.53 0.33 -15.66
N PRO A 249 21.23 1.05 -16.76
CA PRO A 249 19.96 1.79 -16.90
C PRO A 249 18.77 0.85 -17.14
N GLU A 250 18.46 0.01 -16.16
CA GLU A 250 17.23 -0.76 -16.16
C GLU A 250 16.10 0.15 -15.68
N GLU A 251 15.11 0.37 -16.54
CA GLU A 251 13.94 1.17 -16.17
C GLU A 251 13.10 0.42 -15.15
N ILE A 252 12.70 1.11 -14.09
CA ILE A 252 11.76 0.63 -13.08
C ILE A 252 10.58 1.59 -13.05
N ALA A 253 9.35 1.06 -13.20
CA ALA A 253 8.14 1.84 -12.99
C ALA A 253 7.47 1.43 -11.67
N LEU A 254 7.00 2.43 -10.94
CA LEU A 254 6.22 2.26 -9.73
C LEU A 254 4.82 2.81 -9.99
N ILE A 255 3.79 1.98 -9.75
CA ILE A 255 2.38 2.35 -9.89
C ILE A 255 1.76 2.35 -8.51
N ALA A 256 1.22 3.50 -8.09
CA ALA A 256 0.45 3.66 -6.87
C ALA A 256 -1.06 3.62 -7.22
N ILE A 257 -1.81 2.82 -6.49
CA ILE A 257 -3.24 2.57 -6.71
C ILE A 257 -3.99 2.80 -5.41
N ASP A 258 -5.12 3.50 -5.47
CA ASP A 258 -6.02 3.71 -4.33
C ASP A 258 -7.47 3.51 -4.79
N LEU A 259 -8.26 2.83 -3.97
CA LEU A 259 -9.66 2.54 -4.29
C LEU A 259 -10.55 3.72 -3.94
N ASP A 260 -11.25 4.24 -4.92
CA ASP A 260 -12.10 5.42 -4.75
C ASP A 260 -13.30 5.13 -3.83
N ARG A 261 -13.43 5.93 -2.76
CA ARG A 261 -14.54 5.85 -1.79
C ARG A 261 -14.68 4.47 -1.13
N PHE A 262 -13.60 3.74 -0.95
CA PHE A 262 -13.64 2.43 -0.29
C PHE A 262 -14.19 2.50 1.14
N LYS A 263 -13.98 3.62 1.84
CA LYS A 263 -14.56 3.87 3.15
C LYS A 263 -16.09 3.83 3.13
N ASP A 264 -16.73 4.36 2.08
CA ASP A 264 -18.20 4.37 1.95
C ASP A 264 -18.77 2.95 1.84
N ILE A 265 -18.00 2.03 1.22
CA ILE A 265 -18.33 0.60 1.16
C ILE A 265 -18.31 0.00 2.57
N ASN A 266 -17.24 0.27 3.34
CA ASN A 266 -17.13 -0.22 4.71
C ASN A 266 -18.25 0.34 5.62
N ASP A 267 -18.51 1.64 5.52
CA ASP A 267 -19.50 2.32 6.35
C ASP A 267 -20.94 1.87 6.01
N THR A 268 -21.22 1.54 4.73
CA THR A 268 -22.56 1.15 4.26
C THR A 268 -22.80 -0.35 4.36
N LEU A 269 -21.82 -1.19 3.99
CA LEU A 269 -21.98 -2.64 3.84
C LEU A 269 -21.21 -3.45 4.89
N GLY A 270 -20.42 -2.77 5.71
CA GLY A 270 -19.61 -3.37 6.79
C GLY A 270 -18.26 -3.93 6.32
N HIS A 271 -17.30 -3.98 7.25
CA HIS A 271 -15.93 -4.46 7.00
C HIS A 271 -15.79 -5.83 6.32
N PRO A 272 -16.65 -6.85 6.62
CA PRO A 272 -16.53 -8.13 5.92
C PRO A 272 -16.78 -8.06 4.41
N VAL A 273 -17.58 -7.09 3.96
CA VAL A 273 -17.79 -6.83 2.52
C VAL A 273 -16.58 -6.10 1.94
N GLY A 274 -16.05 -5.11 2.65
CA GLY A 274 -14.80 -4.43 2.27
C GLY A 274 -13.62 -5.40 2.14
N ASP A 275 -13.46 -6.33 3.08
CA ASP A 275 -12.43 -7.36 3.03
C ASP A 275 -12.56 -8.24 1.77
N ALA A 276 -13.78 -8.66 1.44
CA ALA A 276 -14.03 -9.44 0.22
C ALA A 276 -13.78 -8.64 -1.07
N VAL A 277 -14.03 -7.32 -1.07
CA VAL A 277 -13.65 -6.43 -2.18
C VAL A 277 -12.14 -6.36 -2.30
N LEU A 278 -11.40 -6.15 -1.22
CA LEU A 278 -9.93 -6.09 -1.23
C LEU A 278 -9.29 -7.38 -1.74
N GLN A 279 -9.84 -8.55 -1.41
CA GLN A 279 -9.38 -9.82 -1.95
C GLN A 279 -9.59 -9.90 -3.47
N GLN A 280 -10.78 -9.52 -3.97
CA GLN A 280 -11.04 -9.48 -5.41
C GLN A 280 -10.18 -8.45 -6.14
N VAL A 281 -9.91 -7.28 -5.52
CA VAL A 281 -8.96 -6.29 -6.04
C VAL A 281 -7.58 -6.89 -6.22
N ALA A 282 -7.07 -7.59 -5.21
CA ALA A 282 -5.77 -8.26 -5.28
C ALA A 282 -5.71 -9.30 -6.41
N ASP A 283 -6.77 -10.09 -6.58
CA ASP A 283 -6.86 -11.09 -7.65
C ASP A 283 -6.93 -10.44 -9.04
N ARG A 284 -7.68 -9.34 -9.20
CA ARG A 284 -7.74 -8.59 -10.46
C ARG A 284 -6.41 -7.94 -10.80
N ILE A 285 -5.73 -7.34 -9.83
CA ILE A 285 -4.38 -6.79 -10.04
C ILE A 285 -3.44 -7.91 -10.52
N ARG A 286 -3.41 -9.07 -9.83
CA ARG A 286 -2.59 -10.21 -10.24
C ARG A 286 -2.91 -10.72 -11.64
N SER A 287 -4.16 -10.67 -12.07
CA SER A 287 -4.57 -11.15 -13.40
C SER A 287 -4.04 -10.30 -14.56
N VAL A 288 -3.71 -9.03 -14.31
CA VAL A 288 -3.14 -8.09 -15.29
C VAL A 288 -1.62 -8.16 -15.30
N LEU A 289 -1.02 -8.55 -14.16
CA LEU A 289 0.42 -8.58 -13.96
C LEU A 289 1.05 -9.89 -14.43
N ASP A 290 2.32 -9.80 -14.82
CA ASP A 290 3.18 -10.95 -15.12
C ASP A 290 3.79 -11.50 -13.81
N PRO A 291 4.18 -12.79 -13.73
CA PRO A 291 4.88 -13.35 -12.58
C PRO A 291 6.20 -12.64 -12.19
N SER A 292 6.78 -11.87 -13.10
CA SER A 292 7.97 -11.05 -12.84
C SER A 292 7.67 -9.69 -12.20
N ASP A 293 6.41 -9.25 -12.24
CA ASP A 293 5.96 -8.00 -11.62
C ASP A 293 5.66 -8.23 -10.15
N GLU A 294 5.96 -7.24 -9.33
CA GLU A 294 5.73 -7.34 -7.88
C GLU A 294 4.58 -6.42 -7.46
N VAL A 295 3.71 -6.93 -6.61
CA VAL A 295 2.56 -6.18 -6.10
C VAL A 295 2.43 -6.30 -4.59
N SER A 296 2.12 -5.18 -3.96
CA SER A 296 1.96 -5.05 -2.52
C SER A 296 0.66 -4.36 -2.16
N ARG A 297 0.14 -4.69 -0.98
CA ARG A 297 -0.83 -3.86 -0.27
C ARG A 297 -0.11 -3.11 0.83
N ILE A 298 -0.14 -1.78 0.76
CA ILE A 298 0.57 -0.90 1.70
C ILE A 298 -0.23 -0.73 2.99
N GLY A 299 -1.53 -0.64 2.88
CA GLY A 299 -2.47 -0.54 3.99
C GLY A 299 -3.84 -0.06 3.51
N GLY A 300 -4.90 -0.37 4.24
CA GLY A 300 -6.24 0.05 3.85
C GLY A 300 -6.62 -0.37 2.43
N ASP A 301 -6.82 0.62 1.58
CA ASP A 301 -7.20 0.55 0.18
C ASP A 301 -6.06 0.89 -0.79
N GLU A 302 -4.81 0.99 -0.29
CA GLU A 302 -3.64 1.37 -1.06
C GLU A 302 -2.82 0.16 -1.52
N PHE A 303 -2.47 0.14 -2.82
CA PHE A 303 -1.64 -0.88 -3.44
C PHE A 303 -0.48 -0.25 -4.20
N LEU A 304 0.67 -0.93 -4.25
CA LEU A 304 1.81 -0.56 -5.08
C LEU A 304 2.19 -1.72 -5.99
N VAL A 305 2.54 -1.38 -7.24
CA VAL A 305 3.03 -2.33 -8.23
C VAL A 305 4.39 -1.84 -8.73
N MET A 306 5.36 -2.76 -8.80
CA MET A 306 6.67 -2.52 -9.39
C MET A 306 6.80 -3.31 -10.68
N LEU A 307 7.20 -2.63 -11.75
CA LEU A 307 7.50 -3.19 -13.06
C LEU A 307 8.99 -2.95 -13.37
N GLY A 308 9.68 -3.98 -13.88
CA GLY A 308 11.09 -3.87 -14.27
C GLY A 308 11.31 -3.99 -15.79
N GLY A 309 12.42 -3.43 -16.29
CA GLY A 309 12.90 -3.61 -17.65
C GLY A 309 11.88 -3.27 -18.74
N SER A 310 11.64 -4.21 -19.65
CA SER A 310 10.69 -4.00 -20.77
C SER A 310 9.24 -3.75 -20.33
N ARG A 311 8.88 -4.21 -19.14
CA ARG A 311 7.54 -4.00 -18.56
C ARG A 311 7.38 -2.56 -18.07
N ALA A 312 8.43 -1.94 -17.52
CA ALA A 312 8.40 -0.54 -17.11
C ALA A 312 8.07 0.40 -18.29
N ARG A 313 8.53 0.08 -19.51
CA ARG A 313 8.19 0.86 -20.73
C ARG A 313 6.73 0.76 -21.13
N LYS A 314 6.03 -0.27 -20.69
CA LYS A 314 4.60 -0.51 -20.95
C LYS A 314 3.72 -0.09 -19.77
N VAL A 315 4.25 0.73 -18.86
CA VAL A 315 3.54 1.12 -17.62
C VAL A 315 2.16 1.72 -17.90
N GLU A 316 2.02 2.54 -18.94
CA GLU A 316 0.74 3.15 -19.30
C GLU A 316 -0.29 2.12 -19.80
N GLU A 317 0.13 1.15 -20.60
CA GLU A 317 -0.72 0.05 -21.06
C GLU A 317 -1.19 -0.81 -19.88
N ILE A 318 -0.25 -1.14 -18.97
CA ILE A 318 -0.54 -1.94 -17.78
C ILE A 318 -1.46 -1.18 -16.82
N ALA A 319 -1.19 0.11 -16.58
CA ALA A 319 -2.04 0.96 -15.74
C ALA A 319 -3.47 1.06 -16.29
N ASN A 320 -3.63 1.18 -17.62
CA ASN A 320 -4.95 1.15 -18.28
C ASN A 320 -5.65 -0.20 -18.08
N GLY A 321 -4.93 -1.31 -18.18
CA GLY A 321 -5.45 -2.64 -17.88
C GLY A 321 -5.91 -2.78 -16.43
N LEU A 322 -5.12 -2.26 -15.50
CA LEU A 322 -5.46 -2.22 -14.07
C LEU A 322 -6.72 -1.39 -13.81
N LEU A 323 -6.78 -0.17 -14.35
CA LEU A 323 -7.95 0.69 -14.18
C LEU A 323 -9.21 0.04 -14.73
N SER A 324 -9.13 -0.53 -15.94
CA SER A 324 -10.25 -1.23 -16.58
C SER A 324 -10.75 -2.40 -15.72
N GLY A 325 -9.82 -3.26 -15.27
CA GLY A 325 -10.16 -4.40 -14.43
C GLY A 325 -10.74 -4.02 -13.08
N LEU A 326 -10.25 -2.93 -12.47
CA LEU A 326 -10.73 -2.45 -11.17
C LEU A 326 -12.06 -1.69 -11.28
N SER A 327 -12.40 -1.15 -12.44
CA SER A 327 -13.68 -0.45 -12.69
C SER A 327 -14.87 -1.39 -12.86
N GLU A 328 -14.63 -2.68 -13.08
CA GLU A 328 -15.71 -3.67 -13.15
C GLU A 328 -16.40 -3.88 -11.79
N PRO A 329 -17.72 -4.10 -11.75
CA PRO A 329 -18.43 -4.34 -10.50
C PRO A 329 -17.86 -5.52 -9.71
N PHE A 330 -17.71 -5.35 -8.40
CA PHE A 330 -17.30 -6.41 -7.48
C PHE A 330 -18.51 -7.21 -7.03
N ALA A 331 -18.46 -8.54 -7.17
CA ALA A 331 -19.53 -9.43 -6.74
C ALA A 331 -19.24 -9.91 -5.31
N VAL A 332 -19.99 -9.39 -4.33
CA VAL A 332 -19.87 -9.83 -2.93
C VAL A 332 -21.24 -10.36 -2.47
N LYS A 333 -21.32 -11.68 -2.28
CA LYS A 333 -22.57 -12.40 -1.94
C LYS A 333 -23.69 -12.09 -2.95
N LEU A 334 -24.75 -11.41 -2.51
CA LEU A 334 -25.92 -11.05 -3.34
C LEU A 334 -25.88 -9.58 -3.81
N THR A 335 -24.81 -8.83 -3.52
CA THR A 335 -24.69 -7.40 -3.81
C THR A 335 -23.59 -7.17 -4.84
N ARG A 336 -23.82 -6.27 -5.79
CA ARG A 336 -22.80 -5.74 -6.67
C ARG A 336 -22.37 -4.37 -6.16
N SER A 337 -21.09 -4.22 -5.85
CA SER A 337 -20.51 -2.93 -5.48
C SER A 337 -19.62 -2.42 -6.61
N VAL A 338 -19.75 -1.14 -6.92
CA VAL A 338 -18.85 -0.48 -7.87
C VAL A 338 -17.87 0.36 -7.06
N CYS A 339 -16.60 0.07 -7.19
CA CYS A 339 -15.53 0.85 -6.62
C CYS A 339 -14.59 1.24 -7.76
N GLY A 340 -14.38 2.54 -7.97
CA GLY A 340 -13.35 3.02 -8.90
C GLY A 340 -11.97 2.86 -8.31
N ALA A 341 -10.96 3.13 -9.11
CA ALA A 341 -9.58 3.23 -8.64
C ALA A 341 -8.91 4.46 -9.24
N SER A 342 -8.15 5.19 -8.43
CA SER A 342 -7.23 6.23 -8.89
C SER A 342 -5.83 5.66 -8.97
N ILE A 343 -5.11 5.97 -10.04
CA ILE A 343 -3.79 5.40 -10.33
C ILE A 343 -2.81 6.53 -10.64
N GLY A 344 -1.66 6.53 -9.95
CA GLY A 344 -0.51 7.36 -10.27
C GLY A 344 0.71 6.51 -10.57
N TYR A 345 1.56 6.92 -11.52
CA TYR A 345 2.80 6.20 -11.76
C TYR A 345 3.99 7.12 -12.05
N ALA A 346 5.18 6.62 -11.72
CA ALA A 346 6.47 7.24 -12.00
C ALA A 346 7.47 6.20 -12.51
N VAL A 347 8.44 6.62 -13.34
CA VAL A 347 9.42 5.74 -14.01
C VAL A 347 10.85 6.22 -13.72
N ALA A 348 11.65 5.37 -13.09
CA ALA A 348 13.08 5.61 -12.93
C ALA A 348 13.85 5.20 -14.19
N PRO A 349 14.95 5.91 -14.54
CA PRO A 349 15.55 7.04 -13.82
C PRO A 349 14.90 8.40 -14.16
N ARG A 350 14.01 8.46 -15.14
CA ARG A 350 13.40 9.71 -15.67
C ARG A 350 12.72 10.54 -14.57
N ASP A 351 11.94 9.89 -13.74
CA ASP A 351 11.07 10.53 -12.74
C ASP A 351 11.63 10.40 -11.31
N GLY A 352 12.85 9.88 -11.16
CA GLY A 352 13.55 9.77 -9.87
C GLY A 352 14.70 8.79 -9.95
N THR A 353 15.82 9.15 -9.33
CA THR A 353 17.04 8.33 -9.26
C THR A 353 17.19 7.62 -7.91
N SER A 354 16.38 7.98 -6.92
CA SER A 354 16.29 7.28 -5.63
C SER A 354 14.89 6.70 -5.41
N LEU A 355 14.81 5.65 -4.60
CA LEU A 355 13.55 5.00 -4.26
C LEU A 355 12.56 5.98 -3.62
N ASP A 356 13.01 6.79 -2.65
CA ASP A 356 12.18 7.77 -1.97
C ASP A 356 11.60 8.80 -2.94
N THR A 357 12.42 9.26 -3.90
CA THR A 357 11.97 10.20 -4.93
C THR A 357 10.93 9.56 -5.84
N LEU A 358 11.16 8.32 -6.29
CA LEU A 358 10.23 7.62 -7.18
C LEU A 358 8.88 7.35 -6.50
N MET A 359 8.91 6.89 -5.25
CA MET A 359 7.70 6.68 -4.44
C MET A 359 6.92 7.99 -4.26
N ARG A 360 7.58 9.06 -3.80
CA ARG A 360 6.95 10.37 -3.66
C ARG A 360 6.32 10.84 -4.97
N ASN A 361 6.98 10.62 -6.08
CA ASN A 361 6.49 11.09 -7.38
C ASN A 361 5.31 10.25 -7.91
N ALA A 362 5.27 8.95 -7.62
CA ALA A 362 4.11 8.10 -7.89
C ALA A 362 2.90 8.52 -7.03
N ASP A 363 3.12 8.83 -5.74
CA ASP A 363 2.09 9.31 -4.82
C ASP A 363 1.54 10.69 -5.25
N LEU A 364 2.41 11.61 -5.72
CA LEU A 364 1.98 12.89 -6.26
C LEU A 364 1.09 12.72 -7.50
N ALA A 365 1.42 11.78 -8.36
CA ALA A 365 0.61 11.46 -9.52
C ALA A 365 -0.75 10.86 -9.11
N LEU A 366 -0.77 9.97 -8.12
CA LEU A 366 -1.99 9.41 -7.54
C LEU A 366 -2.88 10.49 -6.90
N TYR A 367 -2.28 11.40 -6.13
CA TYR A 367 -2.98 12.53 -5.55
C TYR A 367 -3.66 13.39 -6.61
N GLU A 368 -2.95 13.68 -7.71
CA GLU A 368 -3.50 14.44 -8.83
C GLU A 368 -4.64 13.68 -9.54
N ALA A 369 -4.56 12.34 -9.65
CA ALA A 369 -5.65 11.53 -10.17
C ALA A 369 -6.92 11.67 -9.31
N LYS A 370 -6.79 11.62 -7.99
CA LYS A 370 -7.91 11.84 -7.05
C LYS A 370 -8.51 13.24 -7.20
N LYS A 371 -7.66 14.26 -7.35
CA LYS A 371 -8.08 15.66 -7.49
C LYS A 371 -8.84 15.93 -8.80
N ARG A 372 -8.41 15.34 -9.92
CA ARG A 372 -9.04 15.52 -11.24
C ARG A 372 -10.38 14.81 -11.40
N GLY A 373 -10.92 14.19 -10.36
CA GLY A 373 -12.24 13.55 -10.38
C GLY A 373 -12.22 12.05 -10.16
N ARG A 374 -11.08 11.49 -9.75
CA ARG A 374 -10.90 10.04 -9.47
C ARG A 374 -11.05 9.14 -10.70
N SER A 375 -10.99 7.83 -10.50
CA SER A 375 -11.22 6.80 -11.53
C SER A 375 -10.45 7.07 -12.83
N GLN A 376 -9.17 7.41 -12.70
CA GLN A 376 -8.29 7.77 -13.81
C GLN A 376 -6.83 7.50 -13.49
N ILE A 377 -6.02 7.59 -14.53
CA ILE A 377 -4.56 7.41 -14.46
C ILE A 377 -3.89 8.75 -14.70
N VAL A 378 -2.91 9.06 -13.87
CA VAL A 378 -2.06 10.24 -14.06
C VAL A 378 -0.60 9.83 -14.04
N PRO A 379 0.17 10.10 -15.11
CA PRO A 379 1.62 9.98 -15.07
C PRO A 379 2.23 11.10 -14.24
N TYR A 380 3.32 10.80 -13.55
CA TYR A 380 4.11 11.84 -12.94
C TYR A 380 4.72 12.77 -13.99
N THR A 381 4.72 14.05 -13.69
CA THR A 381 5.46 15.09 -14.42
C THR A 381 6.09 16.05 -13.42
N ALA A 382 7.21 16.67 -13.76
CA ALA A 382 7.87 17.65 -12.90
C ALA A 382 6.95 18.83 -12.51
N THR A 383 5.97 19.14 -13.36
CA THR A 383 4.95 20.16 -13.09
C THR A 383 4.09 19.80 -11.87
N LEU A 384 3.84 18.50 -11.62
CA LEU A 384 3.06 18.06 -10.46
C LEU A 384 3.79 18.36 -9.15
N SER A 385 5.10 18.08 -9.06
CA SER A 385 5.89 18.46 -7.88
C SER A 385 5.89 19.96 -7.66
N TYR A 386 6.14 20.73 -8.72
CA TYR A 386 6.12 22.19 -8.63
C TYR A 386 4.77 22.71 -8.11
N ASN A 387 3.67 22.21 -8.64
CA ASN A 387 2.33 22.60 -8.21
C ASN A 387 2.02 22.18 -6.76
N TYR A 388 2.48 21.00 -6.36
CA TYR A 388 2.30 20.51 -4.99
C TYR A 388 3.10 21.33 -3.98
N ASP A 389 4.39 21.57 -4.26
CA ASP A 389 5.27 22.36 -3.39
C ASP A 389 4.74 23.79 -3.24
N ASN A 390 4.28 24.42 -4.35
CA ASN A 390 3.62 25.72 -4.30
C ASN A 390 2.33 25.68 -3.47
N ARG A 391 1.52 24.64 -3.59
CA ARG A 391 0.28 24.49 -2.82
C ARG A 391 0.57 24.39 -1.32
N VAL A 392 1.56 23.60 -0.92
CA VAL A 392 1.97 23.46 0.49
C VAL A 392 2.47 24.79 1.04
N ALA A 393 3.27 25.53 0.25
CA ALA A 393 3.73 26.85 0.63
C ALA A 393 2.55 27.84 0.78
N LEU A 394 1.61 27.83 -0.17
CA LEU A 394 0.41 28.67 -0.12
C LEU A 394 -0.52 28.30 1.06
N GLU A 395 -0.64 27.03 1.40
CA GLU A 395 -1.39 26.56 2.55
C GLU A 395 -0.81 27.13 3.85
N HIS A 396 0.50 27.07 4.00
CA HIS A 396 1.19 27.65 5.14
C HIS A 396 1.00 29.18 5.21
N ASP A 397 1.15 29.89 4.10
CA ASP A 397 1.04 31.34 4.08
C ASP A 397 -0.40 31.84 4.28
N LEU A 398 -1.39 31.10 3.78
CA LEU A 398 -2.81 31.44 3.91
C LEU A 398 -3.28 31.45 5.38
N GLN A 399 -2.67 30.63 6.26
CA GLN A 399 -2.96 30.63 7.70
C GLN A 399 -2.76 32.01 8.34
N PHE A 400 -1.82 32.79 7.80
CA PHE A 400 -1.46 34.11 8.31
C PHE A 400 -2.00 35.25 7.46
N ALA A 401 -2.52 34.97 6.27
CA ALA A 401 -2.92 35.99 5.29
C ALA A 401 -3.97 36.99 5.83
N LEU A 402 -4.94 36.47 6.62
CA LEU A 402 -5.96 37.30 7.26
C LEU A 402 -5.34 38.25 8.29
N ALA A 403 -4.50 37.76 9.18
CA ALA A 403 -3.85 38.52 10.23
C ALA A 403 -2.85 39.55 9.67
N ARG A 404 -2.23 39.24 8.53
CA ARG A 404 -1.28 40.12 7.84
C ARG A 404 -1.94 41.15 6.93
N GLY A 405 -3.27 41.13 6.77
CA GLY A 405 -3.99 42.04 5.90
C GLY A 405 -3.72 41.81 4.41
N GLU A 406 -3.37 40.60 4.00
CA GLU A 406 -3.10 40.22 2.61
C GLU A 406 -4.39 39.93 1.83
N LEU A 407 -5.50 39.67 2.54
CA LEU A 407 -6.82 39.44 1.96
C LEU A 407 -7.55 40.79 1.80
N ASN A 408 -8.23 40.96 0.67
CA ASN A 408 -9.03 42.14 0.40
C ASN A 408 -10.26 41.78 -0.43
N LEU A 409 -11.29 42.66 -0.39
CA LEU A 409 -12.49 42.52 -1.20
C LEU A 409 -12.48 43.49 -2.37
N VAL A 410 -12.92 42.99 -3.51
CA VAL A 410 -13.34 43.79 -4.64
C VAL A 410 -14.80 43.52 -4.94
N TYR A 411 -15.50 44.44 -5.56
CA TYR A 411 -16.94 44.38 -5.76
C TYR A 411 -17.27 44.45 -7.23
N GLN A 412 -18.19 43.60 -7.71
CA GLN A 412 -18.68 43.66 -9.08
C GLN A 412 -20.17 43.98 -9.11
N PRO A 413 -20.58 45.00 -9.89
CA PRO A 413 -21.97 45.43 -9.92
C PRO A 413 -22.83 44.41 -10.69
N ILE A 414 -24.01 44.14 -10.15
CA ILE A 414 -25.13 43.43 -10.78
C ILE A 414 -26.17 44.53 -11.13
N VAL A 415 -26.48 44.60 -12.41
CA VAL A 415 -27.19 45.76 -12.97
C VAL A 415 -28.57 45.33 -13.49
N ASP A 416 -29.61 46.12 -13.24
CA ASP A 416 -30.88 46.00 -13.95
C ASP A 416 -30.66 46.41 -15.42
N PRO A 417 -30.84 45.49 -16.37
CA PRO A 417 -30.53 45.75 -17.77
C PRO A 417 -31.46 46.77 -18.45
N ARG A 418 -32.55 47.15 -17.83
CA ARG A 418 -33.51 48.13 -18.37
C ARG A 418 -33.15 49.55 -17.99
N SER A 419 -32.83 49.76 -16.71
CA SER A 419 -32.52 51.08 -16.16
C SER A 419 -31.03 51.39 -16.15
N GLY A 420 -30.15 50.40 -16.28
CA GLY A 420 -28.73 50.53 -16.09
C GLY A 420 -28.31 50.77 -14.64
N ARG A 421 -29.23 50.73 -13.69
CA ARG A 421 -28.93 50.93 -12.27
C ARG A 421 -28.37 49.70 -11.63
N THR A 422 -27.39 49.88 -10.76
CA THR A 422 -26.88 48.78 -9.90
C THR A 422 -27.92 48.44 -8.84
N ILE A 423 -28.26 47.17 -8.73
CA ILE A 423 -29.21 46.63 -7.75
C ILE A 423 -28.52 45.81 -6.66
N CYS A 424 -27.33 45.26 -6.95
CA CYS A 424 -26.54 44.49 -6.04
C CYS A 424 -25.06 44.61 -6.41
N CYS A 425 -24.15 44.40 -5.46
CA CYS A 425 -22.73 44.23 -5.75
C CYS A 425 -22.24 42.92 -5.13
N GLU A 426 -21.64 42.08 -5.94
CA GLU A 426 -21.03 40.84 -5.45
C GLU A 426 -19.65 41.13 -4.85
N ALA A 427 -19.42 40.68 -3.59
CA ALA A 427 -18.16 40.77 -2.89
C ALA A 427 -17.26 39.60 -3.27
N LEU A 428 -16.14 39.89 -3.89
CA LEU A 428 -15.21 38.92 -4.44
C LEU A 428 -13.89 38.98 -3.68
N LEU A 429 -13.53 37.89 -3.02
CA LEU A 429 -12.30 37.74 -2.25
C LEU A 429 -11.07 37.75 -3.17
N ARG A 430 -10.02 38.45 -2.76
CA ARG A 430 -8.72 38.51 -3.42
C ARG A 430 -7.60 38.31 -2.42
N TRP A 431 -6.57 37.58 -2.80
CA TRP A 431 -5.36 37.43 -2.01
C TRP A 431 -4.19 38.08 -2.73
N LYS A 432 -3.59 39.09 -2.09
CA LYS A 432 -2.38 39.75 -2.55
C LYS A 432 -1.21 39.25 -1.73
N HIS A 433 -0.57 38.21 -2.22
CA HIS A 433 0.59 37.60 -1.55
C HIS A 433 1.82 38.54 -1.65
N PRO A 434 2.61 38.71 -0.57
CA PRO A 434 3.71 39.70 -0.54
C PRO A 434 4.84 39.37 -1.55
N VAL A 435 5.07 38.12 -1.86
CA VAL A 435 6.13 37.65 -2.78
C VAL A 435 5.58 37.27 -4.16
N LEU A 436 4.48 36.50 -4.19
CA LEU A 436 3.92 35.92 -5.43
C LEU A 436 2.95 36.90 -6.13
N GLY A 437 2.61 38.02 -5.51
CA GLY A 437 1.63 38.97 -6.06
C GLY A 437 0.19 38.45 -5.92
N PRO A 438 -0.71 38.79 -6.85
CA PRO A 438 -2.11 38.39 -6.78
C PRO A 438 -2.29 36.92 -7.08
N ILE A 439 -2.89 36.17 -6.13
CA ILE A 439 -3.23 34.76 -6.26
C ILE A 439 -4.72 34.64 -6.64
N ALA A 440 -5.00 33.84 -7.66
CA ALA A 440 -6.35 33.63 -8.14
C ALA A 440 -7.24 32.90 -7.12
N PRO A 441 -8.53 33.23 -6.98
CA PRO A 441 -9.47 32.55 -6.09
C PRO A 441 -9.54 31.04 -6.32
N ASP A 442 -9.52 30.59 -7.55
CA ASP A 442 -9.56 29.19 -7.94
C ASP A 442 -8.37 28.36 -7.39
N VAL A 443 -7.29 29.05 -6.97
CA VAL A 443 -6.11 28.42 -6.37
C VAL A 443 -6.23 28.35 -4.86
N PHE A 444 -6.57 29.46 -4.18
CA PHE A 444 -6.48 29.52 -2.73
C PHE A 444 -7.81 29.18 -2.00
N ILE A 445 -8.97 29.38 -2.62
CA ILE A 445 -10.26 29.01 -2.00
C ILE A 445 -10.33 27.50 -1.74
N PRO A 446 -9.97 26.60 -2.68
CA PRO A 446 -9.92 25.17 -2.39
C PRO A 446 -8.92 24.78 -1.29
N ILE A 447 -7.84 25.55 -1.12
CA ILE A 447 -6.90 25.36 -0.01
C ILE A 447 -7.58 25.78 1.31
N ALA A 448 -8.23 26.94 1.35
CA ALA A 448 -8.95 27.41 2.52
C ALA A 448 -10.07 26.44 2.95
N GLU A 449 -10.76 25.83 1.99
CA GLU A 449 -11.80 24.82 2.24
C GLU A 449 -11.22 23.53 2.82
N ALA A 450 -10.15 23.01 2.22
CA ALA A 450 -9.50 21.77 2.64
C ALA A 450 -8.89 21.88 4.06
N THR A 451 -8.41 23.07 4.41
CA THR A 451 -7.79 23.36 5.73
C THR A 451 -8.76 23.89 6.78
N GLY A 452 -10.02 24.17 6.40
CA GLY A 452 -11.00 24.80 7.26
C GLY A 452 -10.82 26.31 7.47
N LEU A 453 -9.78 26.92 6.90
CA LEU A 453 -9.53 28.35 6.98
C LEU A 453 -10.64 29.18 6.32
N ILE A 454 -11.44 28.58 5.45
CA ILE A 454 -12.59 29.23 4.82
C ILE A 454 -13.61 29.75 5.84
N VAL A 455 -13.72 29.13 7.02
CA VAL A 455 -14.66 29.54 8.08
C VAL A 455 -14.29 30.91 8.66
N PRO A 456 -13.09 31.12 9.23
CA PRO A 456 -12.70 32.45 9.73
C PRO A 456 -12.56 33.48 8.60
N ILE A 457 -12.11 33.09 7.41
CA ILE A 457 -12.05 33.97 6.25
C ILE A 457 -13.47 34.41 5.84
N GLY A 458 -14.43 33.50 5.78
CA GLY A 458 -15.82 33.80 5.43
C GLY A 458 -16.51 34.74 6.42
N ALA A 459 -16.28 34.56 7.71
CA ALA A 459 -16.76 35.48 8.74
C ALA A 459 -16.19 36.92 8.54
N TRP A 460 -14.90 37.04 8.24
CA TRP A 460 -14.27 38.30 7.92
C TRP A 460 -14.82 38.91 6.61
N VAL A 461 -15.05 38.11 5.58
CA VAL A 461 -15.67 38.54 4.31
C VAL A 461 -17.06 39.12 4.55
N LEU A 462 -17.90 38.41 5.29
CA LEU A 462 -19.26 38.85 5.66
C LEU A 462 -19.21 40.21 6.40
N THR A 463 -18.37 40.31 7.44
CA THR A 463 -18.22 41.54 8.23
C THR A 463 -17.77 42.72 7.35
N THR A 464 -16.76 42.49 6.51
CA THR A 464 -16.20 43.54 5.65
C THR A 464 -17.18 43.97 4.57
N ALA A 465 -17.87 43.03 3.93
CA ALA A 465 -18.84 43.29 2.87
C ALA A 465 -20.09 44.00 3.40
N CYS A 466 -20.62 43.57 4.56
CA CYS A 466 -21.75 44.25 5.19
C CYS A 466 -21.41 45.68 5.65
N ALA A 467 -20.23 45.88 6.26
CA ALA A 467 -19.76 47.22 6.68
C ALA A 467 -19.57 48.18 5.49
N GLU A 468 -19.15 47.69 4.33
CA GLU A 468 -19.07 48.50 3.12
C GLU A 468 -20.45 48.80 2.53
N ALA A 469 -21.35 47.81 2.52
CA ALA A 469 -22.69 47.96 1.94
C ALA A 469 -23.53 49.05 2.65
N ILE A 470 -23.31 49.30 3.93
CA ILE A 470 -23.99 50.39 4.66
C ILE A 470 -23.72 51.77 4.03
N ARG A 471 -22.56 51.95 3.42
CA ARG A 471 -22.16 53.24 2.78
C ARG A 471 -22.83 53.46 1.43
N TRP A 472 -23.48 52.44 0.88
CA TRP A 472 -24.18 52.49 -0.39
C TRP A 472 -25.63 52.96 -0.21
N ALA A 473 -26.27 53.32 -1.32
CA ALA A 473 -27.70 53.65 -1.30
C ALA A 473 -28.53 52.49 -0.71
N PRO A 474 -29.60 52.78 0.05
CA PRO A 474 -30.36 51.74 0.78
C PRO A 474 -31.01 50.66 -0.10
N ASP A 475 -31.20 50.92 -1.37
CA ASP A 475 -31.76 50.04 -2.37
C ASP A 475 -30.74 49.08 -3.01
N ILE A 476 -29.45 49.26 -2.72
CA ILE A 476 -28.37 48.42 -3.24
C ILE A 476 -28.02 47.31 -2.23
N LYS A 477 -28.09 46.06 -2.68
CA LYS A 477 -27.73 44.86 -1.90
C LYS A 477 -26.23 44.55 -2.02
N VAL A 478 -25.75 43.71 -1.10
CA VAL A 478 -24.45 43.06 -1.21
C VAL A 478 -24.64 41.56 -1.29
N ALA A 479 -23.99 40.91 -2.25
CA ALA A 479 -23.96 39.47 -2.39
C ALA A 479 -22.63 38.92 -1.87
N VAL A 480 -22.68 37.81 -1.11
CA VAL A 480 -21.51 37.15 -0.51
C VAL A 480 -21.58 35.66 -0.76
N ASN A 481 -20.51 35.13 -1.30
CA ASN A 481 -20.34 33.70 -1.54
C ASN A 481 -20.12 32.93 -0.23
N LEU A 482 -20.82 31.80 -0.04
CA LEU A 482 -20.65 30.86 1.07
C LEU A 482 -20.20 29.49 0.56
N SER A 483 -19.12 28.97 1.16
CA SER A 483 -18.63 27.63 0.89
C SER A 483 -19.47 26.54 1.56
N ALA A 484 -19.59 25.37 0.92
CA ALA A 484 -20.22 24.19 1.51
C ALA A 484 -19.58 23.77 2.85
N VAL A 485 -18.29 24.03 3.04
CA VAL A 485 -17.59 23.73 4.29
C VAL A 485 -18.16 24.51 5.47
N GLN A 486 -18.64 25.75 5.25
CA GLN A 486 -19.23 26.58 6.29
C GLN A 486 -20.60 26.05 6.76
N PHE A 487 -21.32 25.29 5.92
CA PHE A 487 -22.58 24.65 6.29
C PHE A 487 -22.39 23.41 7.19
N ARG A 488 -21.20 22.80 7.18
CA ARG A 488 -20.90 21.61 8.02
C ARG A 488 -20.95 21.90 9.52
N GLY A 489 -20.75 23.15 9.93
CA GLY A 489 -20.95 23.63 11.30
C GLY A 489 -22.43 23.69 11.74
N GLY A 490 -23.36 23.35 10.84
CA GLY A 490 -24.80 23.40 11.14
C GLY A 490 -25.28 24.84 11.40
N ARG A 491 -26.03 25.02 12.49
CA ARG A 491 -26.62 26.33 12.84
C ARG A 491 -25.61 27.43 13.16
N GLU A 492 -24.37 27.09 13.46
CA GLU A 492 -23.33 28.10 13.80
C GLU A 492 -23.15 29.16 12.72
N ILE A 493 -23.33 28.81 11.44
CA ILE A 493 -23.26 29.78 10.34
C ILE A 493 -24.37 30.83 10.42
N VAL A 494 -25.58 30.48 10.86
CA VAL A 494 -26.68 31.41 11.05
C VAL A 494 -26.33 32.41 12.17
N ASP A 495 -25.81 31.91 13.29
CA ASP A 495 -25.42 32.74 14.43
C ASP A 495 -24.30 33.72 14.04
N VAL A 496 -23.33 33.31 13.22
CA VAL A 496 -22.27 34.19 12.67
C VAL A 496 -22.88 35.28 11.79
N ILE A 497 -23.78 34.92 10.86
CA ILE A 497 -24.42 35.88 9.94
C ILE A 497 -25.26 36.90 10.72
N MET A 498 -26.09 36.43 11.65
CA MET A 498 -26.92 37.29 12.49
C MET A 498 -26.09 38.22 13.38
N GLY A 499 -24.98 37.72 13.94
CA GLY A 499 -24.00 38.52 14.68
C GLY A 499 -23.40 39.62 13.82
N VAL A 500 -22.95 39.31 12.60
CA VAL A 500 -22.40 40.32 11.64
C VAL A 500 -23.44 41.38 11.28
N LEU A 501 -24.69 41.00 11.04
CA LEU A 501 -25.76 41.95 10.74
C LEU A 501 -26.07 42.88 11.92
N ALA A 502 -26.05 42.33 13.15
CA ALA A 502 -26.23 43.14 14.36
C ALA A 502 -25.08 44.11 14.59
N ASP A 503 -23.82 43.64 14.43
CA ASP A 503 -22.62 44.44 14.64
C ASP A 503 -22.45 45.56 13.59
N THR A 504 -22.77 45.26 12.34
CA THR A 504 -22.64 46.21 11.24
C THR A 504 -23.85 47.14 11.11
N GLY A 505 -25.05 46.70 11.55
CA GLY A 505 -26.30 47.46 11.38
C GLY A 505 -26.88 47.36 9.97
N LEU A 506 -26.40 46.47 9.11
CA LEU A 506 -26.97 46.26 7.78
C LEU A 506 -28.32 45.59 7.91
N HIS A 507 -29.37 46.13 7.26
CA HIS A 507 -30.68 45.49 7.24
C HIS A 507 -30.58 44.13 6.53
N PRO A 508 -31.14 43.01 7.12
CA PRO A 508 -31.00 41.68 6.57
C PRO A 508 -31.43 41.53 5.11
N SER A 509 -32.47 42.24 4.67
CA SER A 509 -32.95 42.21 3.28
C SER A 509 -31.97 42.77 2.26
N ARG A 510 -30.88 43.42 2.71
CA ARG A 510 -29.80 43.93 1.86
C ARG A 510 -28.64 42.92 1.70
N LEU A 511 -28.63 41.84 2.46
CA LEU A 511 -27.67 40.75 2.31
C LEU A 511 -28.25 39.66 1.41
N ASP A 512 -27.48 39.26 0.43
CA ASP A 512 -27.76 38.13 -0.47
C ASP A 512 -26.63 37.08 -0.33
N LEU A 513 -26.94 35.84 0.01
CA LEU A 513 -25.96 34.80 0.18
C LEU A 513 -25.96 33.90 -1.05
N GLU A 514 -24.81 33.74 -1.67
CA GLU A 514 -24.64 32.93 -2.87
C GLU A 514 -24.05 31.57 -2.48
N ILE A 515 -24.72 30.50 -2.86
CA ILE A 515 -24.30 29.11 -2.60
C ILE A 515 -24.29 28.31 -3.89
N THR A 516 -23.30 27.46 -4.05
CA THR A 516 -23.21 26.55 -5.19
C THR A 516 -24.03 25.27 -4.95
N GLU A 517 -24.31 24.52 -6.02
CA GLU A 517 -25.02 23.23 -5.95
C GLU A 517 -24.43 22.22 -4.96
N SER A 518 -23.12 22.26 -4.72
CA SER A 518 -22.40 21.35 -3.82
C SER A 518 -22.89 21.39 -2.36
N VAL A 519 -23.39 22.54 -1.90
CA VAL A 519 -23.98 22.68 -0.55
C VAL A 519 -25.17 21.75 -0.35
N LEU A 520 -25.96 21.51 -1.40
CA LEU A 520 -27.19 20.73 -1.37
C LEU A 520 -26.97 19.22 -1.41
N ILE A 521 -25.79 18.81 -1.88
CA ILE A 521 -25.45 17.38 -2.10
C ILE A 521 -24.94 16.73 -0.81
N ASP A 522 -24.13 17.44 -0.02
CA ASP A 522 -23.45 16.87 1.16
C ASP A 522 -24.44 16.53 2.28
N ASP A 523 -25.33 17.45 2.67
CA ASP A 523 -26.39 17.22 3.68
C ASP A 523 -27.61 18.12 3.37
N SER A 524 -28.50 17.62 2.55
CA SER A 524 -29.66 18.34 2.07
C SER A 524 -30.64 18.73 3.20
N VAL A 525 -30.76 17.92 4.25
CA VAL A 525 -31.71 18.17 5.36
C VAL A 525 -31.23 19.31 6.25
N THR A 526 -29.94 19.31 6.60
CA THR A 526 -29.35 20.40 7.40
C THR A 526 -29.28 21.70 6.59
N ALA A 527 -28.88 21.61 5.31
CA ALA A 527 -28.85 22.78 4.43
C ALA A 527 -30.24 23.42 4.29
N LEU A 528 -31.29 22.64 4.09
CA LEU A 528 -32.66 23.16 3.99
C LEU A 528 -33.07 23.95 5.24
N LYS A 529 -32.86 23.42 6.44
CA LYS A 529 -33.20 24.09 7.70
C LYS A 529 -32.46 25.42 7.86
N ILE A 530 -31.15 25.45 7.52
CA ILE A 530 -30.33 26.66 7.58
C ILE A 530 -30.90 27.71 6.60
N LEU A 531 -31.19 27.32 5.37
CA LEU A 531 -31.69 28.24 4.34
C LEU A 531 -33.10 28.76 4.67
N GLU A 532 -33.96 27.94 5.24
CA GLU A 532 -35.28 28.37 5.73
C GLU A 532 -35.14 29.40 6.87
N GLU A 533 -34.23 29.18 7.83
CA GLU A 533 -33.98 30.12 8.93
C GLU A 533 -33.44 31.45 8.43
N LEU A 534 -32.48 31.43 7.47
CA LEU A 534 -31.93 32.64 6.84
C LEU A 534 -33.03 33.42 6.08
N ARG A 535 -33.87 32.73 5.30
CA ARG A 535 -35.00 33.35 4.59
C ARG A 535 -36.06 33.91 5.54
N GLY A 536 -36.31 33.22 6.66
CA GLY A 536 -37.22 33.70 7.72
C GLY A 536 -36.73 35.01 8.35
N ASN A 537 -35.42 35.28 8.32
CA ASN A 537 -34.81 36.52 8.75
C ASN A 537 -34.63 37.56 7.60
N GLU A 538 -35.37 37.42 6.50
CA GLU A 538 -35.37 38.33 5.33
C GLU A 538 -34.05 38.36 4.54
N ILE A 539 -33.10 37.42 4.78
CA ILE A 539 -31.85 37.33 4.05
C ILE A 539 -32.09 36.70 2.68
N GLY A 540 -31.55 37.30 1.61
CA GLY A 540 -31.61 36.72 0.28
C GLY A 540 -30.74 35.44 0.16
N VAL A 541 -31.24 34.45 -0.57
CA VAL A 541 -30.45 33.23 -0.88
C VAL A 541 -30.48 33.02 -2.38
N SER A 542 -29.32 32.95 -2.99
CA SER A 542 -29.11 32.76 -4.42
C SER A 542 -28.42 31.43 -4.70
N LEU A 543 -28.89 30.71 -5.70
CA LEU A 543 -28.19 29.53 -6.22
C LEU A 543 -27.22 29.97 -7.33
N ASP A 544 -25.93 29.70 -7.12
CA ASP A 544 -24.85 30.09 -8.01
C ASP A 544 -24.37 28.96 -8.91
N ASP A 545 -23.69 29.27 -10.00
CA ASP A 545 -23.12 28.36 -11.01
C ASP A 545 -24.12 27.33 -11.59
N PHE A 546 -25.41 27.70 -11.67
CA PHE A 546 -26.46 26.76 -12.07
C PHE A 546 -26.28 26.21 -13.48
N GLY A 547 -26.33 24.86 -13.57
CA GLY A 547 -26.23 24.11 -14.81
C GLY A 547 -24.84 23.57 -15.11
N THR A 548 -23.88 23.76 -14.23
CA THR A 548 -22.50 23.23 -14.40
C THR A 548 -22.30 21.88 -13.70
N GLY A 549 -23.23 21.50 -12.80
CA GLY A 549 -23.14 20.31 -11.95
C GLY A 549 -24.31 19.32 -12.14
N PHE A 550 -24.56 18.54 -11.11
CA PHE A 550 -25.61 17.51 -11.04
C PHE A 550 -26.97 18.06 -10.60
N ALA A 551 -27.24 19.36 -10.77
CA ALA A 551 -28.48 19.95 -10.29
C ALA A 551 -29.69 19.24 -10.90
N SER A 552 -30.40 18.53 -10.04
CA SER A 552 -31.77 18.11 -10.34
C SER A 552 -32.69 19.34 -10.25
N LEU A 553 -33.56 19.53 -11.23
CA LEU A 553 -34.63 20.51 -11.14
C LEU A 553 -35.48 20.38 -9.85
N SER A 554 -35.41 19.23 -9.16
CA SER A 554 -36.03 19.02 -7.86
C SER A 554 -35.53 19.99 -6.78
N TYR A 555 -34.21 20.32 -6.78
CA TYR A 555 -33.65 21.25 -5.79
C TYR A 555 -34.27 22.65 -5.87
N LEU A 556 -34.65 23.11 -7.08
CA LEU A 556 -35.34 24.39 -7.23
C LEU A 556 -36.75 24.40 -6.62
N ASN A 557 -37.36 23.24 -6.49
CA ASN A 557 -38.67 23.10 -5.84
C ASN A 557 -38.56 22.96 -4.31
N ASP A 558 -37.52 22.27 -3.86
CA ASP A 558 -37.40 21.81 -2.47
C ASP A 558 -36.71 22.86 -1.57
N PHE A 559 -35.91 23.77 -2.15
CA PHE A 559 -35.16 24.78 -1.39
C PHE A 559 -35.67 26.20 -1.62
N PRO A 560 -35.64 27.08 -0.59
CA PRO A 560 -36.23 28.40 -0.61
C PRO A 560 -35.39 29.48 -1.30
N PHE A 561 -34.91 29.21 -2.52
CA PHE A 561 -34.14 30.19 -3.28
C PHE A 561 -34.98 31.37 -3.73
N SER A 562 -34.43 32.58 -3.58
CA SER A 562 -35.04 33.80 -4.12
C SER A 562 -34.51 34.13 -5.52
N LYS A 563 -33.32 33.63 -5.85
CA LYS A 563 -32.58 34.05 -7.05
C LYS A 563 -31.79 32.89 -7.61
N ILE A 564 -31.57 32.88 -8.90
CA ILE A 564 -30.66 31.95 -9.60
C ILE A 564 -29.68 32.74 -10.46
N LYS A 565 -28.40 32.37 -10.44
CA LYS A 565 -27.34 32.89 -11.28
C LYS A 565 -27.01 31.88 -12.36
N ILE A 566 -27.11 32.31 -13.62
CA ILE A 566 -26.83 31.46 -14.80
C ILE A 566 -25.35 31.63 -15.13
N ASP A 567 -24.60 30.52 -15.04
CA ASP A 567 -23.14 30.50 -15.22
C ASP A 567 -22.69 31.11 -16.54
N ARG A 568 -21.56 31.79 -16.51
CA ARG A 568 -20.94 32.47 -17.65
C ARG A 568 -20.78 31.59 -18.91
N LYS A 569 -20.57 30.27 -18.78
CA LYS A 569 -20.43 29.36 -19.92
C LYS A 569 -21.66 29.35 -20.81
N PHE A 570 -22.84 29.46 -20.23
CA PHE A 570 -24.09 29.55 -20.96
C PHE A 570 -24.26 30.93 -21.59
N CYS A 571 -23.91 31.99 -20.87
CA CYS A 571 -24.04 33.37 -21.34
C CYS A 571 -23.10 33.69 -22.50
N GLN A 572 -21.85 33.24 -22.43
CA GLN A 572 -20.85 33.44 -23.47
C GLN A 572 -21.17 32.75 -24.79
N ASN A 573 -21.84 31.61 -24.74
CA ASN A 573 -22.13 30.77 -25.92
C ASN A 573 -23.57 30.97 -26.47
N VAL A 574 -24.38 31.82 -25.85
CA VAL A 574 -25.81 31.96 -26.19
C VAL A 574 -26.07 32.45 -27.62
N ASP A 575 -25.14 33.22 -28.19
CA ASP A 575 -25.25 33.75 -29.54
C ASP A 575 -24.81 32.77 -30.62
N HIS A 576 -23.97 31.79 -30.27
CA HIS A 576 -23.31 30.89 -31.21
C HIS A 576 -23.84 29.45 -31.17
N SER A 577 -24.56 29.07 -30.12
CA SER A 577 -25.07 27.72 -29.94
C SER A 577 -26.58 27.69 -29.76
N PRO A 578 -27.35 27.19 -30.74
CA PRO A 578 -28.80 27.00 -30.59
C PRO A 578 -29.15 26.08 -29.39
N ARG A 579 -28.29 25.10 -29.09
CA ARG A 579 -28.48 24.20 -27.94
C ARG A 579 -28.35 24.96 -26.61
N THR A 580 -27.32 25.80 -26.48
CA THR A 580 -27.13 26.65 -25.31
C THR A 580 -28.28 27.63 -25.13
N ALA A 581 -28.72 28.25 -26.22
CA ALA A 581 -29.89 29.15 -26.22
C ALA A 581 -31.17 28.46 -25.75
N ALA A 582 -31.41 27.20 -26.18
CA ALA A 582 -32.55 26.41 -25.74
C ALA A 582 -32.48 26.06 -24.24
N ILE A 583 -31.28 25.71 -23.73
CA ILE A 583 -31.07 25.44 -22.29
C ILE A 583 -31.38 26.69 -21.48
N VAL A 584 -30.80 27.85 -21.82
CA VAL A 584 -31.02 29.11 -21.11
C VAL A 584 -32.51 29.47 -21.12
N LYS A 585 -33.22 29.33 -22.24
CA LYS A 585 -34.67 29.56 -22.30
C LYS A 585 -35.44 28.65 -21.34
N GLY A 586 -35.07 27.34 -21.30
CA GLY A 586 -35.70 26.39 -20.38
C GLY A 586 -35.50 26.81 -18.93
N ILE A 587 -34.27 27.16 -18.53
CA ILE A 587 -33.94 27.67 -17.18
C ILE A 587 -34.77 28.90 -16.85
N VAL A 588 -34.78 29.89 -17.74
CA VAL A 588 -35.52 31.13 -17.53
C VAL A 588 -37.03 30.90 -17.40
N GLN A 589 -37.59 30.02 -18.21
CA GLN A 589 -39.03 29.70 -18.12
C GLN A 589 -39.37 29.01 -16.78
N THR A 590 -38.61 27.99 -16.39
CA THR A 590 -38.82 27.25 -15.12
C THR A 590 -38.71 28.20 -13.93
N THR A 591 -37.67 28.99 -13.86
CA THR A 591 -37.42 29.93 -12.74
C THR A 591 -38.43 31.08 -12.70
N ARG A 592 -39.02 31.42 -13.85
CA ARG A 592 -40.13 32.39 -13.92
C ARG A 592 -41.36 31.86 -13.24
N GLU A 593 -41.75 30.62 -13.52
CA GLU A 593 -42.91 29.95 -12.91
C GLU A 593 -42.70 29.80 -11.39
N LEU A 594 -41.45 29.56 -10.96
CA LEU A 594 -41.07 29.49 -9.54
C LEU A 594 -40.93 30.88 -8.87
N ARG A 595 -41.17 31.96 -9.60
CA ARG A 595 -41.09 33.38 -9.13
C ARG A 595 -39.69 33.75 -8.60
N MET A 596 -38.65 33.13 -9.14
CA MET A 596 -37.28 33.45 -8.77
C MET A 596 -36.71 34.59 -9.63
N GLU A 597 -35.82 35.40 -9.05
CA GLU A 597 -34.99 36.35 -9.82
C GLU A 597 -33.93 35.59 -10.63
N ARG A 598 -33.55 36.15 -11.78
CA ARG A 598 -32.61 35.55 -12.73
C ARG A 598 -31.48 36.53 -13.02
N VAL A 599 -30.28 36.11 -12.72
CA VAL A 599 -29.06 36.85 -13.03
C VAL A 599 -28.30 36.11 -14.12
N ALA A 600 -27.85 36.81 -15.15
CA ALA A 600 -26.94 36.25 -16.16
C ALA A 600 -25.53 36.74 -15.87
N GLU A 601 -24.60 35.82 -15.77
CA GLU A 601 -23.21 36.09 -15.48
C GLU A 601 -22.32 36.14 -16.72
N GLY A 602 -21.17 36.83 -16.63
CA GLY A 602 -20.15 36.86 -17.65
C GLY A 602 -20.63 37.43 -18.98
N VAL A 603 -21.57 38.38 -18.95
CA VAL A 603 -22.02 39.10 -20.14
C VAL A 603 -20.97 40.13 -20.55
N GLU A 604 -20.39 39.98 -21.74
CA GLU A 604 -19.26 40.79 -22.25
C GLU A 604 -19.62 41.60 -23.47
N THR A 605 -20.70 41.24 -24.18
CA THR A 605 -21.10 41.93 -25.42
C THR A 605 -22.53 42.45 -25.39
N VAL A 606 -22.83 43.46 -26.19
CA VAL A 606 -24.17 44.04 -26.34
C VAL A 606 -25.13 42.98 -26.93
N ALA A 607 -24.66 42.11 -27.85
CA ALA A 607 -25.46 41.05 -28.42
C ALA A 607 -25.93 40.03 -27.36
N GLN A 608 -25.01 39.62 -26.47
CA GLN A 608 -25.36 38.78 -25.32
C GLN A 608 -26.39 39.43 -24.41
N LEU A 609 -26.20 40.72 -24.10
CA LEU A 609 -27.13 41.50 -23.31
C LEU A 609 -28.53 41.53 -23.94
N GLU A 610 -28.65 41.89 -25.19
CA GLU A 610 -29.93 41.92 -25.92
C GLU A 610 -30.62 40.54 -25.93
N ARG A 611 -29.83 39.50 -26.13
CA ARG A 611 -30.32 38.13 -26.12
C ARG A 611 -30.86 37.73 -24.74
N MET A 612 -30.13 37.99 -23.68
CA MET A 612 -30.54 37.72 -22.30
C MET A 612 -31.77 38.52 -21.88
N GLN A 613 -31.84 39.78 -22.27
CA GLN A 613 -33.03 40.61 -22.09
C GLN A 613 -34.25 40.04 -22.81
N SER A 614 -34.08 39.57 -24.06
CA SER A 614 -35.16 38.96 -24.83
C SER A 614 -35.72 37.65 -24.18
N TYR A 615 -34.91 36.94 -23.42
CA TYR A 615 -35.33 35.78 -22.66
C TYR A 615 -36.03 36.11 -21.35
N GLY A 616 -35.89 37.33 -20.87
CA GLY A 616 -36.54 37.80 -19.64
C GLY A 616 -35.66 37.70 -18.40
N ILE A 617 -34.37 37.85 -18.54
CA ILE A 617 -33.43 37.98 -17.44
C ILE A 617 -33.67 39.29 -16.69
N ASN A 618 -33.63 39.26 -15.36
CA ASN A 618 -33.92 40.43 -14.50
C ASN A 618 -32.69 41.28 -14.18
N ALA A 619 -31.51 40.62 -14.10
CA ALA A 619 -30.27 41.27 -13.73
C ALA A 619 -29.09 40.69 -14.51
N ILE A 620 -28.08 41.53 -14.72
CA ILE A 620 -26.91 41.17 -15.54
C ILE A 620 -25.63 41.50 -14.76
N GLN A 621 -24.68 40.57 -14.81
CA GLN A 621 -23.31 40.76 -14.33
C GLN A 621 -22.33 40.45 -15.44
N GLY A 622 -21.31 41.29 -15.62
CA GLY A 622 -20.28 40.99 -16.61
C GLY A 622 -19.42 42.22 -16.96
N TYR A 623 -18.35 41.94 -17.70
CA TYR A 623 -17.36 42.97 -18.10
C TYR A 623 -17.90 43.98 -19.09
N LEU A 624 -19.07 43.76 -19.65
CA LEU A 624 -19.78 44.75 -20.43
C LEU A 624 -20.09 46.00 -19.60
N PHE A 625 -20.39 45.85 -18.31
CA PHE A 625 -20.71 46.93 -17.39
C PHE A 625 -19.50 47.37 -16.56
N SER A 626 -18.87 46.42 -15.88
CA SER A 626 -17.67 46.68 -15.09
C SER A 626 -16.92 45.39 -14.75
N LYS A 627 -15.59 45.50 -14.68
CA LYS A 627 -14.76 44.52 -13.98
C LYS A 627 -14.94 44.72 -12.47
N PRO A 628 -14.59 43.71 -11.64
CA PRO A 628 -14.54 43.89 -10.18
C PRO A 628 -13.63 45.08 -9.79
N LEU A 629 -14.12 45.93 -8.91
CA LEU A 629 -13.47 47.17 -8.49
C LEU A 629 -13.25 47.20 -6.96
N PRO A 630 -12.21 47.90 -6.47
CA PRO A 630 -12.05 48.20 -5.05
C PRO A 630 -13.22 48.98 -4.48
N ALA A 631 -13.47 48.89 -3.16
CA ALA A 631 -14.59 49.54 -2.46
C ALA A 631 -14.76 51.04 -2.79
N ALA A 632 -13.70 51.81 -2.80
CA ALA A 632 -13.78 53.25 -3.11
C ALA A 632 -14.25 53.52 -4.54
N GLN A 633 -13.84 52.72 -5.52
CA GLN A 633 -14.21 52.91 -6.92
C GLN A 633 -15.64 52.42 -7.20
N ILE A 634 -16.07 51.29 -6.58
CA ILE A 634 -17.43 50.82 -6.74
C ILE A 634 -18.43 51.80 -6.13
N ALA A 635 -18.12 52.37 -4.95
CA ALA A 635 -18.98 53.33 -4.29
C ALA A 635 -19.26 54.58 -5.14
N GLU A 636 -18.32 54.99 -5.99
CA GLU A 636 -18.55 56.07 -6.96
C GLU A 636 -19.34 55.59 -8.20
N LEU A 637 -19.00 54.41 -8.73
CA LEU A 637 -19.63 53.88 -9.93
C LEU A 637 -21.14 53.66 -9.76
N ILE A 638 -21.59 53.16 -8.61
CA ILE A 638 -22.99 52.79 -8.35
C ILE A 638 -23.91 54.00 -8.10
N LYS A 639 -23.40 55.20 -8.00
CA LYS A 639 -24.20 56.43 -7.82
C LYS A 639 -25.03 56.81 -9.05
N ALA A 640 -24.66 56.32 -10.21
CA ALA A 640 -25.30 56.62 -11.50
C ALA A 640 -25.58 55.33 -12.29
N PRO A 641 -26.49 55.34 -13.25
CA PRO A 641 -26.67 54.23 -14.17
C PRO A 641 -25.39 53.92 -14.94
N ILE A 642 -25.03 52.63 -15.00
CA ILE A 642 -23.85 52.17 -15.73
C ILE A 642 -24.25 51.93 -17.19
N ILE A 643 -23.71 52.71 -18.10
CA ILE A 643 -23.94 52.54 -19.54
C ILE A 643 -22.99 51.45 -20.06
N PRO A 644 -23.50 50.44 -20.81
CA PRO A 644 -22.64 49.41 -21.38
C PRO A 644 -21.52 50.03 -22.24
N VAL A 645 -20.28 49.59 -22.02
CA VAL A 645 -19.14 50.00 -22.84
C VAL A 645 -19.31 49.39 -24.23
N ARG A 646 -19.68 50.21 -25.23
CA ARG A 646 -19.69 49.75 -26.62
C ARG A 646 -18.24 49.58 -27.08
N PRO A 647 -17.82 48.41 -27.55
CA PRO A 647 -16.50 48.25 -28.14
C PRO A 647 -16.37 49.22 -29.34
N PRO A 648 -15.20 49.81 -29.57
CA PRO A 648 -14.99 50.66 -30.74
C PRO A 648 -15.31 49.85 -32.00
N LEU A 649 -16.20 50.37 -32.84
CA LEU A 649 -16.54 49.80 -34.14
C LEU A 649 -15.22 49.52 -34.89
N ARG A 650 -14.86 48.25 -35.07
CA ARG A 650 -13.80 47.90 -36.01
C ARG A 650 -14.25 48.44 -37.36
N ARG A 651 -13.62 49.49 -37.86
CA ARG A 651 -13.75 49.92 -39.23
C ARG A 651 -13.35 48.69 -40.08
N VAL A 652 -14.32 48.08 -40.68
CA VAL A 652 -14.07 47.12 -41.78
C VAL A 652 -13.49 47.97 -42.88
N ALA A 653 -12.18 47.87 -43.11
CA ALA A 653 -11.58 48.45 -44.30
C ALA A 653 -12.20 47.75 -45.51
N SER A 654 -12.85 48.58 -46.31
CA SER A 654 -13.41 48.21 -47.63
C SER A 654 -12.34 47.77 -48.59
#